data_9f998562ef21322bda6bfe923378db4a
#
_entry.id   9f998562ef21322bda6bfe923378db4a
#
_cell.length_a   1.000
_cell.length_b   1.000
_cell.length_c   1.000
_cell.angle_alpha   90.00
_cell.angle_beta   90.00
_cell.angle_gamma   90.00
#
_symmetry.space_group_name_H-M   'P 1'
#
loop_
_entity.id
_entity.type
_entity.pdbx_description
1 polymer ?
#
loop_
_entity_poly.entity_id
_entity_poly.type
_entity_poly.pdbx_seq_one_letter_code
_entity_poly.pdbx_strand_id
1 'polypeptide(L)'
;MIPHYIRISLRNIRKYKTQTAVSICAMAVSLTLLAVVASILLSLKPMPLLDRPYAERTVKFQRKGHGIRAYAASSEDMSLIQGHPLKTIDQIHYIETGYGYPVRITAESDHNNEISLLNTLYICDSGFLNFQGIRSVVSGDVAGNLKEGETIITERLAKKLYGKENPVGKRISVHFFNLDGNQTDKTYTIRDVIENPSPTDHILRMPESLFVSEDHVADGRDVDCFLVMREGASYESMTDELNELLGDPTVIPQKVTHFYSMDVGFRLRNAVIVFLFLFVLVAFSNYLRQQIQLFRLREREVALRTCVGCQPYSIAALFSTEVLIVLAATFALTLSLIIVASDFLSYRYARFFDNYNYSLADSIPVALAAFAVLTAASLIAVAFTVRSIRRDQTGLALRMKPLPRHRLRNIGLTLQMTVSILFASIAVMLSMSGKSIKEIYGIPEDLDRYKKYICVRPNGVDQEDAEELYRKVESLPSAERVYRFIDARSMFYFDEEQKDGIGFDLFFQKETDAEDFYGLNVSDMKADVNPERFVYVSEAFRKILIEKKRWNGKTLELPQFGEYEIKGTIDKVPFKEADKGYAVVVHDPSQPMAAYYDRVIMPKPGMEKKAFREIEDAIREAIPGRIDIKPQRFYASMAAQYDIIIAMMTVIYILSAVSVVTTMAAVYAGVSLDTRRRRKEMALRKLNGAGPKVIAMIFLRTYIVIVAVAAVTALSLYYILSESVFMMVSGGIIGGYPLQSYVMGLLFIIGVTALTIAWKIRDIMRADPIEYLKE
;
A
#
# COMPACT_ATOMS: atom_id res chain seq x y z
N MET A 1 24.51 -40.09 17.25
CA MET A 1 23.91 -40.18 15.92
C MET A 1 23.68 -38.80 15.29
N ILE A 2 23.12 -37.80 15.98
CA ILE A 2 22.85 -36.44 15.45
C ILE A 2 24.10 -35.77 14.83
N PRO A 3 25.29 -35.72 15.47
CA PRO A 3 26.48 -35.09 14.87
C PRO A 3 26.91 -35.75 13.56
N HIS A 4 26.70 -37.05 13.44
CA HIS A 4 26.99 -37.80 12.21
C HIS A 4 26.07 -37.40 11.05
N TYR A 5 24.74 -37.24 11.33
CA TYR A 5 23.81 -36.81 10.32
C TYR A 5 24.08 -35.37 9.87
N ILE A 6 24.42 -34.46 10.79
CA ILE A 6 24.78 -33.07 10.47
C ILE A 6 26.03 -33.06 9.54
N ARG A 7 27.07 -33.82 9.85
CA ARG A 7 28.29 -33.86 9.03
C ARG A 7 28.01 -34.38 7.61
N ILE A 8 27.18 -35.42 7.47
CA ILE A 8 26.79 -35.95 6.16
C ILE A 8 25.95 -34.91 5.40
N SER A 9 24.98 -34.28 6.05
CA SER A 9 24.11 -33.27 5.46
C SER A 9 24.91 -32.07 4.95
N LEU A 10 25.86 -31.55 5.73
CA LEU A 10 26.73 -30.45 5.31
C LEU A 10 27.63 -30.84 4.11
N ARG A 11 28.13 -32.07 4.06
CA ARG A 11 28.89 -32.55 2.90
C ARG A 11 28.02 -32.61 1.64
N ASN A 12 26.78 -33.03 1.77
CA ASN A 12 25.84 -33.09 0.66
C ASN A 12 25.44 -31.70 0.16
N ILE A 13 25.16 -30.76 1.08
CA ILE A 13 24.90 -29.38 0.75
C ILE A 13 26.07 -28.77 -0.03
N ARG A 14 27.31 -29.02 0.40
CA ARG A 14 28.52 -28.59 -0.34
C ARG A 14 28.62 -29.19 -1.75
N LYS A 15 28.23 -30.45 -1.93
CA LYS A 15 28.23 -31.12 -3.24
C LYS A 15 27.26 -30.48 -4.23
N TYR A 16 26.11 -29.95 -3.73
CA TYR A 16 25.05 -29.32 -4.54
C TYR A 16 24.91 -27.84 -4.22
N LYS A 17 26.04 -27.16 -3.92
CA LYS A 17 26.09 -25.79 -3.37
C LYS A 17 25.28 -24.76 -4.15
N THR A 18 25.39 -24.73 -5.48
CA THR A 18 24.64 -23.75 -6.32
C THR A 18 23.15 -23.95 -6.27
N GLN A 19 22.69 -25.18 -6.32
CA GLN A 19 21.30 -25.57 -6.28
C GLN A 19 20.68 -25.22 -4.92
N THR A 20 21.38 -25.55 -3.85
CA THR A 20 20.95 -25.24 -2.48
C THR A 20 20.96 -23.75 -2.21
N ALA A 21 21.98 -23.00 -2.65
CA ALA A 21 22.05 -21.56 -2.49
C ALA A 21 20.88 -20.84 -3.19
N VAL A 22 20.60 -21.18 -4.46
CA VAL A 22 19.45 -20.62 -5.20
C VAL A 22 18.13 -20.92 -4.49
N SER A 23 17.98 -22.13 -3.95
CA SER A 23 16.79 -22.51 -3.20
C SER A 23 16.62 -21.69 -1.92
N ILE A 24 17.71 -21.54 -1.13
CA ILE A 24 17.71 -20.74 0.09
C ILE A 24 17.35 -19.28 -0.22
N CYS A 25 18.03 -18.67 -1.19
CA CYS A 25 17.77 -17.27 -1.55
C CYS A 25 16.33 -17.05 -2.05
N ALA A 26 15.87 -17.88 -2.97
CA ALA A 26 14.52 -17.76 -3.52
C ALA A 26 13.44 -17.92 -2.44
N MET A 27 13.62 -18.90 -1.54
CA MET A 27 12.67 -19.12 -0.45
C MET A 27 12.76 -18.01 0.61
N ALA A 28 13.95 -17.52 0.94
CA ALA A 28 14.11 -16.43 1.90
C ALA A 28 13.45 -15.14 1.42
N VAL A 29 13.64 -14.75 0.16
CA VAL A 29 12.96 -13.60 -0.44
C VAL A 29 11.44 -13.80 -0.41
N SER A 30 10.97 -15.01 -0.75
CA SER A 30 9.54 -15.33 -0.74
C SER A 30 8.92 -15.23 0.65
N LEU A 31 9.62 -15.75 1.67
CA LEU A 31 9.18 -15.66 3.07
C LEU A 31 9.21 -14.22 3.60
N THR A 32 10.23 -13.45 3.24
CA THR A 32 10.32 -12.04 3.61
C THR A 32 9.15 -11.26 3.04
N LEU A 33 8.87 -11.40 1.76
CA LEU A 33 7.74 -10.74 1.10
C LEU A 33 6.40 -11.19 1.68
N LEU A 34 6.24 -12.49 1.94
CA LEU A 34 5.04 -13.01 2.61
C LEU A 34 4.88 -12.36 3.98
N ALA A 35 5.94 -12.37 4.79
CA ALA A 35 5.88 -11.85 6.15
C ALA A 35 5.53 -10.36 6.19
N VAL A 36 6.21 -9.54 5.37
CA VAL A 36 5.99 -8.09 5.32
C VAL A 36 4.61 -7.78 4.76
N VAL A 37 4.25 -8.33 3.60
CA VAL A 37 2.97 -8.00 2.97
C VAL A 37 1.79 -8.56 3.76
N ALA A 38 1.90 -9.80 4.27
CA ALA A 38 0.81 -10.38 5.07
C ALA A 38 0.61 -9.63 6.40
N SER A 39 1.70 -9.18 7.06
CA SER A 39 1.56 -8.40 8.29
C SER A 39 0.93 -7.03 8.03
N ILE A 40 1.26 -6.35 6.93
CA ILE A 40 0.58 -5.13 6.50
C ILE A 40 -0.92 -5.41 6.26
N LEU A 41 -1.25 -6.49 5.53
CA LEU A 41 -2.65 -6.84 5.25
C LEU A 41 -3.43 -7.23 6.50
N LEU A 42 -2.77 -7.86 7.47
CA LEU A 42 -3.38 -8.19 8.77
C LEU A 42 -3.58 -6.95 9.66
N SER A 43 -2.75 -5.91 9.48
CA SER A 43 -2.95 -4.63 10.17
C SER A 43 -4.12 -3.83 9.59
N LEU A 44 -4.51 -4.09 8.33
CA LEU A 44 -5.68 -3.51 7.68
C LEU A 44 -6.95 -4.22 8.15
N LYS A 45 -7.35 -3.98 9.37
CA LYS A 45 -8.59 -4.56 9.92
C LYS A 45 -9.80 -3.99 9.18
N PRO A 46 -10.84 -4.81 8.90
CA PRO A 46 -12.11 -4.27 8.46
C PRO A 46 -12.69 -3.35 9.53
N MET A 47 -13.56 -2.44 9.11
CA MET A 47 -14.26 -1.56 10.05
C MET A 47 -15.07 -2.39 11.04
N PRO A 48 -14.97 -2.15 12.36
CA PRO A 48 -15.63 -2.96 13.37
C PRO A 48 -17.17 -3.00 13.23
N LEU A 49 -17.76 -1.94 12.66
CA LEU A 49 -19.19 -1.87 12.36
C LEU A 49 -19.68 -3.04 11.50
N LEU A 50 -18.87 -3.56 10.59
CA LEU A 50 -19.26 -4.67 9.71
C LEU A 50 -19.45 -6.00 10.46
N ASP A 51 -18.87 -6.13 11.65
CA ASP A 51 -19.04 -7.32 12.51
C ASP A 51 -20.27 -7.21 13.44
N ARG A 52 -21.00 -6.08 13.40
CA ARG A 52 -22.17 -5.85 14.25
C ARG A 52 -23.42 -6.52 13.65
N PRO A 53 -24.35 -7.03 14.49
CA PRO A 53 -25.54 -7.75 14.03
C PRO A 53 -26.50 -6.87 13.19
N TYR A 54 -26.38 -5.55 13.31
CA TYR A 54 -27.16 -4.57 12.55
C TYR A 54 -26.45 -4.02 11.29
N ALA A 55 -25.23 -4.48 10.98
CA ALA A 55 -24.46 -3.98 9.82
C ALA A 55 -25.25 -4.04 8.50
N GLU A 56 -25.94 -5.16 8.22
CA GLU A 56 -26.76 -5.34 7.03
C GLU A 56 -27.98 -4.41 6.98
N ARG A 57 -28.43 -3.92 8.14
CA ARG A 57 -29.56 -3.01 8.30
C ARG A 57 -29.12 -1.54 8.45
N THR A 58 -27.82 -1.29 8.44
CA THR A 58 -27.26 0.06 8.58
C THR A 58 -27.09 0.69 7.22
N VAL A 59 -27.56 1.92 7.08
CA VAL A 59 -27.42 2.76 5.89
C VAL A 59 -26.74 4.07 6.26
N LYS A 60 -25.92 4.58 5.36
CA LYS A 60 -25.38 5.93 5.43
C LYS A 60 -26.28 6.85 4.62
N PHE A 61 -26.62 7.97 5.19
CA PHE A 61 -27.38 9.03 4.52
C PHE A 61 -26.60 9.54 3.30
N GLN A 62 -27.29 9.67 2.16
CA GLN A 62 -26.71 10.23 0.94
C GLN A 62 -27.78 10.92 0.10
N ARG A 63 -27.38 11.94 -0.66
CA ARG A 63 -28.20 12.59 -1.67
C ARG A 63 -27.63 12.37 -3.07
N LYS A 64 -28.48 12.31 -4.10
CA LYS A 64 -28.05 12.12 -5.48
C LYS A 64 -27.62 13.46 -6.09
N GLY A 65 -26.35 13.58 -6.46
CA GLY A 65 -25.89 14.58 -7.44
C GLY A 65 -25.50 15.96 -6.94
N HIS A 66 -25.28 16.17 -5.65
CA HIS A 66 -24.97 17.52 -5.15
C HIS A 66 -23.51 17.70 -4.65
N GLY A 67 -22.51 17.36 -5.48
CA GLY A 67 -21.10 17.65 -5.18
C GLY A 67 -20.59 17.03 -3.87
N ILE A 68 -19.86 17.77 -3.05
CA ILE A 68 -19.33 17.32 -1.76
C ILE A 68 -20.43 17.02 -0.74
N ARG A 69 -21.55 17.72 -0.80
CA ARG A 69 -22.72 17.54 0.10
C ARG A 69 -23.55 16.29 -0.21
N ALA A 70 -23.27 15.58 -1.30
CA ALA A 70 -23.99 14.37 -1.66
C ALA A 70 -23.93 13.25 -0.59
N TYR A 71 -23.02 13.34 0.36
CA TYR A 71 -22.75 12.27 1.32
C TYR A 71 -22.97 12.65 2.78
N ALA A 72 -23.48 13.86 3.04
CA ALA A 72 -23.65 14.40 4.37
C ALA A 72 -25.09 14.86 4.60
N ALA A 73 -25.53 14.76 5.85
CA ALA A 73 -26.76 15.40 6.32
C ALA A 73 -26.45 16.80 6.87
N SER A 74 -27.22 17.80 6.52
CA SER A 74 -27.10 19.13 7.09
C SER A 74 -27.66 19.17 8.53
N SER A 75 -27.37 20.24 9.28
CA SER A 75 -27.96 20.44 10.60
C SER A 75 -29.48 20.50 10.53
N GLU A 76 -30.05 21.07 9.45
CA GLU A 76 -31.52 21.10 9.23
C GLU A 76 -32.06 19.68 9.01
N ASP A 77 -31.42 18.87 8.16
CA ASP A 77 -31.80 17.46 7.96
C ASP A 77 -31.78 16.69 9.28
N MET A 78 -30.72 16.88 10.07
CA MET A 78 -30.57 16.20 11.35
C MET A 78 -31.63 16.61 12.34
N SER A 79 -32.01 17.89 12.40
CA SER A 79 -33.07 18.37 13.27
C SER A 79 -34.44 17.77 12.91
N LEU A 80 -34.71 17.58 11.62
CA LEU A 80 -35.92 16.89 11.15
C LEU A 80 -35.90 15.40 11.46
N ILE A 81 -34.76 14.72 11.17
CA ILE A 81 -34.63 13.28 11.39
C ILE A 81 -34.70 12.93 12.88
N GLN A 82 -34.09 13.73 13.76
CA GLN A 82 -34.10 13.52 15.21
C GLN A 82 -35.45 13.98 15.86
N GLY A 83 -36.08 15.00 15.29
CA GLY A 83 -37.31 15.58 15.84
C GLY A 83 -38.59 14.78 15.53
N HIS A 84 -38.54 13.84 14.57
CA HIS A 84 -39.72 13.08 14.16
C HIS A 84 -39.58 11.58 14.43
N PRO A 85 -40.59 10.90 14.98
CA PRO A 85 -40.56 9.47 15.21
C PRO A 85 -40.67 8.72 13.87
N LEU A 86 -39.53 8.17 13.41
CA LEU A 86 -39.45 7.39 12.18
C LEU A 86 -39.89 5.94 12.44
N LYS A 87 -40.80 5.42 11.60
CA LYS A 87 -41.34 4.04 11.76
C LYS A 87 -40.37 2.99 11.31
N THR A 88 -39.56 3.30 10.32
CA THR A 88 -38.58 2.35 9.70
C THR A 88 -37.21 2.34 10.35
N ILE A 89 -36.90 3.36 11.18
CA ILE A 89 -35.58 3.57 11.78
C ILE A 89 -35.61 3.21 13.27
N ASP A 90 -34.59 2.49 13.74
CA ASP A 90 -34.40 2.06 15.12
C ASP A 90 -33.41 2.92 15.88
N GLN A 91 -32.27 3.24 15.23
CA GLN A 91 -31.18 4.04 15.82
C GLN A 91 -30.65 5.04 14.80
N ILE A 92 -30.24 6.19 15.30
CA ILE A 92 -29.65 7.27 14.52
C ILE A 92 -28.31 7.61 15.17
N HIS A 93 -27.26 7.57 14.39
CA HIS A 93 -25.90 7.93 14.82
C HIS A 93 -25.28 8.91 13.85
N TYR A 94 -24.44 9.79 14.34
CA TYR A 94 -23.76 10.76 13.50
C TYR A 94 -22.36 11.11 14.00
N ILE A 95 -21.55 11.57 13.06
CA ILE A 95 -20.24 12.17 13.29
C ILE A 95 -20.06 13.32 12.31
N GLU A 96 -19.45 14.42 12.73
CA GLU A 96 -19.19 15.54 11.83
C GLU A 96 -18.35 15.14 10.62
N THR A 97 -18.71 15.65 9.45
CA THR A 97 -18.08 15.28 8.17
C THR A 97 -16.66 15.77 8.05
N GLY A 98 -15.91 15.04 7.27
CA GLY A 98 -14.53 15.40 6.92
C GLY A 98 -13.50 14.65 7.75
N TYR A 99 -12.33 15.28 7.91
CA TYR A 99 -11.20 14.70 8.66
C TYR A 99 -11.19 15.12 10.14
N GLY A 100 -12.35 15.56 10.67
CA GLY A 100 -12.44 16.19 11.98
C GLY A 100 -11.88 17.62 11.98
N TYR A 101 -12.00 18.30 13.12
CA TYR A 101 -11.46 19.65 13.29
C TYR A 101 -10.00 19.60 13.73
N PRO A 102 -9.12 20.33 13.06
CA PRO A 102 -7.77 20.53 13.59
C PRO A 102 -7.87 21.43 14.84
N VAL A 103 -7.49 20.87 15.98
CA VAL A 103 -7.46 21.57 17.26
C VAL A 103 -6.10 21.46 17.89
N ARG A 104 -5.66 22.50 18.62
CA ARG A 104 -4.51 22.39 19.48
C ARG A 104 -4.97 21.76 20.80
N ILE A 105 -4.30 20.72 21.22
CA ILE A 105 -4.53 20.12 22.53
C ILE A 105 -3.32 20.34 23.43
N THR A 106 -3.61 20.57 24.70
CA THR A 106 -2.59 20.74 25.72
C THR A 106 -2.88 19.76 26.85
N ALA A 107 -1.88 19.01 27.25
CA ALA A 107 -1.95 18.03 28.33
C ALA A 107 -0.85 18.29 29.34
N GLU A 108 -1.19 18.22 30.65
CA GLU A 108 -0.20 18.25 31.70
C GLU A 108 0.54 16.90 31.77
N SER A 109 1.86 16.90 31.64
CA SER A 109 2.69 15.73 31.90
C SER A 109 3.17 15.76 33.37
N ASP A 110 3.47 14.57 33.95
CA ASP A 110 3.96 14.44 35.35
C ASP A 110 5.27 15.19 35.63
N HIS A 111 5.93 15.72 34.62
CA HIS A 111 7.15 16.51 34.70
C HIS A 111 6.91 18.03 34.72
N ASN A 112 5.70 18.49 34.98
CA ASN A 112 5.31 19.91 34.90
C ASN A 112 5.59 20.59 33.55
N ASN A 113 5.80 19.83 32.49
CA ASN A 113 5.96 20.34 31.15
C ASN A 113 4.62 20.23 30.41
N GLU A 114 4.11 21.35 30.01
CA GLU A 114 2.93 21.43 29.15
C GLU A 114 3.30 20.91 27.76
N ILE A 115 2.66 19.83 27.32
CA ILE A 115 2.85 19.26 25.97
C ILE A 115 1.69 19.73 25.11
N SER A 116 2.00 20.39 24.02
CA SER A 116 1.02 20.87 23.06
C SER A 116 1.23 20.22 21.69
N LEU A 117 0.15 19.89 21.01
CA LEU A 117 0.19 19.38 19.65
C LEU A 117 -1.12 19.68 18.88
N LEU A 118 -1.01 19.77 17.57
CA LEU A 118 -2.18 19.81 16.71
C LEU A 118 -2.76 18.41 16.56
N ASN A 119 -4.06 18.28 16.74
CA ASN A 119 -4.74 17.00 16.64
C ASN A 119 -6.07 17.11 15.91
N THR A 120 -6.71 15.97 15.69
CA THR A 120 -8.03 15.88 15.07
C THR A 120 -9.07 15.62 16.14
N LEU A 121 -10.01 16.53 16.27
CA LEU A 121 -11.21 16.39 17.10
C LEU A 121 -12.36 15.89 16.23
N TYR A 122 -12.98 14.80 16.67
CA TYR A 122 -14.25 14.33 16.13
C TYR A 122 -15.39 14.65 17.08
N ILE A 123 -16.41 15.30 16.57
CA ILE A 123 -17.65 15.57 17.30
C ILE A 123 -18.69 14.57 16.81
N CYS A 124 -19.30 13.82 17.72
CA CYS A 124 -20.23 12.75 17.40
C CYS A 124 -21.34 12.65 18.47
N ASP A 125 -22.38 11.88 18.18
CA ASP A 125 -23.37 11.54 19.22
C ASP A 125 -22.76 10.66 20.33
N SER A 126 -23.40 10.65 21.48
CA SER A 126 -22.89 9.94 22.68
C SER A 126 -22.66 8.43 22.48
N GLY A 127 -23.44 7.81 21.60
CA GLY A 127 -23.41 6.37 21.31
C GLY A 127 -22.58 5.97 20.10
N PHE A 128 -22.00 6.91 19.35
CA PHE A 128 -21.36 6.64 18.07
C PHE A 128 -20.22 5.61 18.14
N LEU A 129 -19.33 5.73 19.10
CA LEU A 129 -18.19 4.79 19.24
C LEU A 129 -18.65 3.37 19.61
N ASN A 130 -19.71 3.27 20.42
CA ASN A 130 -20.36 2.00 20.73
C ASN A 130 -21.03 1.40 19.50
N PHE A 131 -21.79 2.22 18.77
CA PHE A 131 -22.38 1.81 17.50
C PHE A 131 -21.35 1.30 16.50
N GLN A 132 -20.22 2.00 16.34
CA GLN A 132 -19.13 1.55 15.48
C GLN A 132 -18.47 0.24 15.95
N GLY A 133 -18.61 -0.14 17.22
CA GLY A 133 -18.01 -1.33 17.77
C GLY A 133 -16.52 -1.20 18.12
N ILE A 134 -16.03 0.02 18.28
CA ILE A 134 -14.63 0.29 18.61
C ILE A 134 -14.35 -0.16 20.04
N ARG A 135 -13.21 -0.83 20.25
CA ARG A 135 -12.85 -1.39 21.55
C ARG A 135 -11.98 -0.46 22.38
N SER A 136 -12.23 -0.47 23.66
CA SER A 136 -11.35 0.12 24.68
C SER A 136 -10.07 -0.72 24.81
N VAL A 137 -8.93 -0.07 24.82
CA VAL A 137 -7.62 -0.69 25.13
C VAL A 137 -7.50 -0.98 26.63
N VAL A 138 -8.23 -0.24 27.47
CA VAL A 138 -8.16 -0.34 28.93
C VAL A 138 -9.02 -1.48 29.45
N SER A 139 -10.27 -1.57 29.02
CA SER A 139 -11.22 -2.61 29.47
C SER A 139 -11.26 -3.85 28.57
N GLY A 140 -10.88 -3.72 27.32
CA GLY A 140 -11.04 -4.78 26.30
C GLY A 140 -12.46 -4.90 25.72
N ASP A 141 -13.43 -4.20 26.31
CA ASP A 141 -14.81 -4.17 25.88
C ASP A 141 -15.05 -3.09 24.82
N VAL A 142 -16.24 -3.04 24.24
CA VAL A 142 -16.64 -1.94 23.36
C VAL A 142 -16.70 -0.64 24.13
N ALA A 143 -16.20 0.44 23.54
CA ALA A 143 -16.20 1.78 24.15
C ALA A 143 -17.62 2.17 24.61
N GLY A 144 -17.71 2.69 25.82
CA GLY A 144 -18.98 3.15 26.39
C GLY A 144 -19.42 4.50 25.81
N ASN A 145 -20.67 4.90 26.13
CA ASN A 145 -21.21 6.18 25.67
C ASN A 145 -20.45 7.35 26.29
N LEU A 146 -20.18 8.38 25.50
CA LEU A 146 -19.56 9.64 25.92
C LEU A 146 -20.60 10.52 26.66
N LYS A 147 -20.15 11.23 27.69
CA LYS A 147 -20.94 12.27 28.37
C LYS A 147 -20.36 13.65 28.07
N GLU A 148 -21.15 14.66 28.29
CA GLU A 148 -20.68 16.05 28.19
C GLU A 148 -19.49 16.31 29.13
N GLY A 149 -18.45 16.99 28.62
CA GLY A 149 -17.20 17.22 29.36
C GLY A 149 -16.23 16.04 29.43
N GLU A 150 -16.58 14.89 28.85
CA GLU A 150 -15.70 13.72 28.72
C GLU A 150 -15.12 13.66 27.30
N THR A 151 -13.93 13.04 27.20
CA THR A 151 -13.31 12.70 25.91
C THR A 151 -12.80 11.28 25.90
N ILE A 152 -12.83 10.66 24.73
CA ILE A 152 -12.16 9.39 24.47
C ILE A 152 -11.03 9.69 23.48
N ILE A 153 -9.84 9.13 23.72
CA ILE A 153 -8.66 9.34 22.90
C ILE A 153 -8.16 8.03 22.31
N THR A 154 -7.48 8.10 21.16
CA THR A 154 -6.85 6.92 20.57
C THR A 154 -5.60 6.50 21.32
N GLU A 155 -5.26 5.21 21.26
CA GLU A 155 -4.06 4.64 21.91
C GLU A 155 -2.78 5.38 21.51
N ARG A 156 -2.67 5.75 20.23
CA ARG A 156 -1.50 6.45 19.70
C ARG A 156 -1.38 7.85 20.29
N LEU A 157 -2.50 8.57 20.42
CA LEU A 157 -2.51 9.88 21.06
C LEU A 157 -2.17 9.75 22.56
N ALA A 158 -2.73 8.75 23.25
CA ALA A 158 -2.41 8.47 24.64
C ALA A 158 -0.91 8.21 24.87
N LYS A 159 -0.29 7.38 24.03
CA LYS A 159 1.16 7.11 24.07
C LYS A 159 2.00 8.36 23.82
N LYS A 160 1.56 9.22 22.91
CA LYS A 160 2.28 10.44 22.53
C LYS A 160 2.27 11.48 23.66
N LEU A 161 1.13 11.63 24.35
CA LEU A 161 0.95 12.58 25.43
C LEU A 161 1.49 12.09 26.79
N TYR A 162 1.26 10.81 27.11
CA TYR A 162 1.48 10.27 28.45
C TYR A 162 2.50 9.12 28.49
N GLY A 163 3.05 8.71 27.33
CA GLY A 163 4.03 7.62 27.25
C GLY A 163 3.46 6.28 27.70
N LYS A 164 3.87 5.80 28.87
CA LYS A 164 3.40 4.54 29.47
C LYS A 164 2.40 4.74 30.62
N GLU A 165 2.10 5.98 30.97
CA GLU A 165 1.17 6.30 32.06
C GLU A 165 -0.27 6.08 31.63
N ASN A 166 -1.14 5.75 32.61
CA ASN A 166 -2.57 5.64 32.34
C ASN A 166 -3.19 7.04 32.19
N PRO A 167 -3.74 7.41 31.04
CA PRO A 167 -4.30 8.72 30.84
C PRO A 167 -5.73 8.88 31.39
N VAL A 168 -6.42 7.79 31.76
CA VAL A 168 -7.82 7.83 32.19
C VAL A 168 -7.95 8.65 33.47
N GLY A 169 -8.88 9.61 33.49
CA GLY A 169 -9.11 10.55 34.55
C GLY A 169 -8.27 11.83 34.49
N LYS A 170 -7.27 11.91 33.60
CA LYS A 170 -6.50 13.15 33.39
C LYS A 170 -7.29 14.13 32.53
N ARG A 171 -6.90 15.41 32.56
CA ARG A 171 -7.55 16.49 31.82
C ARG A 171 -6.77 16.85 30.57
N ILE A 172 -7.51 17.18 29.52
CA ILE A 172 -6.95 17.72 28.26
C ILE A 172 -7.68 19.03 27.97
N SER A 173 -6.92 20.08 27.72
CA SER A 173 -7.44 21.35 27.19
C SER A 173 -7.40 21.34 25.68
N VAL A 174 -8.51 21.66 25.05
CA VAL A 174 -8.71 21.72 23.60
C VAL A 174 -8.92 23.17 23.21
N HIS A 175 -8.04 23.65 22.36
CA HIS A 175 -8.04 25.02 21.85
C HIS A 175 -8.61 25.04 20.43
N PHE A 176 -9.77 25.64 20.26
CA PHE A 176 -10.44 25.77 18.96
C PHE A 176 -9.98 27.06 18.30
N PHE A 177 -9.62 26.98 17.03
CA PHE A 177 -9.26 28.13 16.21
C PHE A 177 -10.47 28.50 15.34
N ASN A 178 -11.10 29.64 15.60
CA ASN A 178 -12.10 30.21 14.73
C ASN A 178 -11.44 31.00 13.59
N LEU A 179 -12.08 31.02 12.42
CA LEU A 179 -11.62 31.83 11.26
C LEU A 179 -11.48 33.33 11.59
N ASP A 180 -12.19 33.80 12.62
CA ASP A 180 -12.16 35.20 13.09
C ASP A 180 -11.03 35.48 14.09
N GLY A 181 -10.14 34.51 14.34
CA GLY A 181 -9.02 34.65 15.28
C GLY A 181 -9.39 34.55 16.77
N ASN A 182 -10.67 34.30 17.09
CA ASN A 182 -11.10 34.09 18.48
C ASN A 182 -10.79 32.63 18.89
N GLN A 183 -10.03 32.50 19.97
CA GLN A 183 -9.71 31.20 20.57
C GLN A 183 -10.79 30.87 21.63
N THR A 184 -11.33 29.66 21.54
CA THR A 184 -12.22 29.11 22.57
C THR A 184 -11.60 27.87 23.17
N ASP A 185 -11.41 27.87 24.46
CA ASP A 185 -10.77 26.77 25.18
C ASP A 185 -11.83 25.95 25.92
N LYS A 186 -11.82 24.64 25.69
CA LYS A 186 -12.65 23.69 26.44
C LYS A 186 -11.74 22.62 27.07
N THR A 187 -12.02 22.28 28.32
CA THR A 187 -11.28 21.23 29.05
C THR A 187 -12.16 19.99 29.17
N TYR A 188 -11.61 18.85 28.77
CA TYR A 188 -12.28 17.56 28.83
C TYR A 188 -11.52 16.61 29.77
N THR A 189 -12.25 15.69 30.39
CA THR A 189 -11.66 14.60 31.19
C THR A 189 -11.59 13.34 30.34
N ILE A 190 -10.41 12.72 30.27
CA ILE A 190 -10.22 11.46 29.54
C ILE A 190 -10.97 10.35 30.26
N ARG A 191 -11.99 9.82 29.61
CA ARG A 191 -12.80 8.71 30.11
C ARG A 191 -12.21 7.35 29.77
N ASP A 192 -11.69 7.21 28.53
CA ASP A 192 -11.23 5.92 28.00
C ASP A 192 -10.18 6.13 26.90
N VAL A 193 -9.47 5.04 26.59
CA VAL A 193 -8.54 4.95 25.47
C VAL A 193 -9.00 3.85 24.53
N ILE A 194 -9.20 4.17 23.26
CA ILE A 194 -9.65 3.23 22.24
C ILE A 194 -8.51 2.76 21.33
N GLU A 195 -8.72 1.59 20.70
CA GLU A 195 -7.85 1.11 19.63
C GLU A 195 -7.75 2.17 18.52
N ASN A 196 -6.57 2.23 17.87
CA ASN A 196 -6.40 3.13 16.75
C ASN A 196 -7.36 2.74 15.62
N PRO A 197 -8.05 3.71 14.99
CA PRO A 197 -8.89 3.45 13.83
C PRO A 197 -8.12 2.73 12.73
N SER A 198 -8.81 1.87 11.98
CA SER A 198 -8.21 1.23 10.82
C SER A 198 -7.90 2.27 9.74
N PRO A 199 -6.75 2.20 9.07
CA PRO A 199 -6.45 3.07 7.93
C PRO A 199 -7.43 2.91 6.76
N THR A 200 -8.17 1.80 6.73
CA THR A 200 -9.24 1.54 5.77
C THR A 200 -10.61 2.03 6.26
N ASP A 201 -10.67 2.64 7.43
CA ASP A 201 -11.89 3.27 7.92
C ASP A 201 -12.11 4.59 7.18
N HIS A 202 -13.22 4.69 6.47
CA HIS A 202 -13.54 5.89 5.69
C HIS A 202 -14.05 7.06 6.53
N ILE A 203 -14.39 6.79 7.78
CA ILE A 203 -14.96 7.76 8.73
C ILE A 203 -13.87 8.24 9.67
N LEU A 204 -13.22 7.30 10.35
CA LEU A 204 -12.19 7.56 11.36
C LEU A 204 -10.80 7.33 10.76
N ARG A 205 -10.32 8.29 9.97
CA ARG A 205 -9.07 8.11 9.21
C ARG A 205 -7.81 8.47 9.98
N MET A 206 -7.95 9.27 11.02
CA MET A 206 -6.79 9.80 11.73
C MET A 206 -6.43 8.93 12.94
N PRO A 207 -5.21 8.37 12.97
CA PRO A 207 -4.79 7.47 14.05
C PRO A 207 -4.54 8.20 15.37
N GLU A 208 -4.34 9.51 15.35
CA GLU A 208 -4.20 10.36 16.50
C GLU A 208 -5.43 11.26 16.57
N SER A 209 -6.41 10.90 17.41
CA SER A 209 -7.71 11.61 17.46
C SER A 209 -8.27 11.61 18.86
N LEU A 210 -9.09 12.61 19.12
CA LEU A 210 -9.94 12.67 20.29
C LEU A 210 -11.41 12.82 19.87
N PHE A 211 -12.31 12.26 20.68
CA PHE A 211 -13.74 12.22 20.42
C PHE A 211 -14.47 12.91 21.56
N VAL A 212 -15.38 13.79 21.21
CA VAL A 212 -16.28 14.45 22.17
C VAL A 212 -17.72 14.27 21.71
N SER A 213 -18.65 14.32 22.67
CA SER A 213 -20.07 14.21 22.35
C SER A 213 -20.74 15.56 22.39
N GLU A 214 -21.54 15.83 21.35
CA GLU A 214 -22.54 16.88 21.31
C GLU A 214 -23.89 16.24 20.93
N ASP A 215 -24.95 16.53 21.69
CA ASP A 215 -26.26 15.91 21.46
C ASP A 215 -27.04 16.55 20.30
N HIS A 216 -26.61 17.71 19.82
CA HIS A 216 -27.20 18.41 18.69
C HIS A 216 -26.12 18.85 17.71
N VAL A 217 -26.42 18.71 16.41
CA VAL A 217 -25.57 19.24 15.35
C VAL A 217 -25.69 20.76 15.33
N ALA A 218 -24.56 21.44 15.47
CA ALA A 218 -24.57 22.91 15.45
C ALA A 218 -24.97 23.45 14.08
N ASP A 219 -25.61 24.61 14.05
CA ASP A 219 -26.10 25.24 12.83
C ASP A 219 -24.99 25.44 11.79
N GLY A 220 -25.32 25.10 10.55
CA GLY A 220 -24.38 25.20 9.42
C GLY A 220 -23.33 24.09 9.32
N ARG A 221 -23.39 23.07 10.17
CA ARG A 221 -22.49 21.89 10.10
C ARG A 221 -23.15 20.76 9.31
N ASP A 222 -22.31 20.03 8.60
CA ASP A 222 -22.69 18.79 7.91
C ASP A 222 -22.14 17.57 8.67
N VAL A 223 -22.93 16.50 8.74
CA VAL A 223 -22.55 15.28 9.45
C VAL A 223 -22.71 14.03 8.57
N ASP A 224 -21.86 13.06 8.79
CA ASP A 224 -22.07 11.70 8.32
C ASP A 224 -23.12 11.03 9.22
N CYS A 225 -24.33 10.86 8.70
CA CYS A 225 -25.45 10.28 9.42
C CYS A 225 -25.61 8.80 9.06
N PHE A 226 -25.77 7.95 10.09
CA PHE A 226 -25.96 6.51 10.00
C PHE A 226 -27.31 6.15 10.61
N LEU A 227 -28.11 5.44 9.84
CA LEU A 227 -29.46 5.04 10.22
C LEU A 227 -29.52 3.51 10.31
N VAL A 228 -29.91 2.97 11.44
CA VAL A 228 -30.15 1.55 11.60
C VAL A 228 -31.62 1.26 11.38
N MET A 229 -31.94 0.47 10.34
CA MET A 229 -33.32 0.10 10.06
C MET A 229 -33.88 -0.86 11.12
N ARG A 230 -35.17 -0.77 11.42
CA ARG A 230 -35.87 -1.74 12.25
C ARG A 230 -35.91 -3.10 11.59
N GLU A 231 -36.02 -4.14 12.41
CA GLU A 231 -36.20 -5.51 11.90
C GLU A 231 -37.48 -5.63 11.10
N GLY A 232 -37.35 -6.10 9.85
CA GLY A 232 -38.47 -6.23 8.93
C GLY A 232 -38.80 -4.99 8.10
N ALA A 233 -38.17 -3.83 8.33
CA ALA A 233 -38.34 -2.67 7.47
C ALA A 233 -37.63 -2.89 6.12
N SER A 234 -38.27 -2.48 5.02
CA SER A 234 -37.63 -2.52 3.69
C SER A 234 -36.82 -1.24 3.44
N TYR A 235 -35.78 -1.38 2.62
CA TYR A 235 -34.97 -0.25 2.19
C TYR A 235 -35.80 0.83 1.46
N GLU A 236 -36.76 0.37 0.63
CA GLU A 236 -37.65 1.26 -0.12
C GLU A 236 -38.56 2.06 0.81
N SER A 237 -39.21 1.40 1.79
CA SER A 237 -40.08 2.08 2.75
C SER A 237 -39.35 3.12 3.60
N MET A 238 -38.09 2.85 3.95
CA MET A 238 -37.28 3.83 4.68
C MET A 238 -36.90 5.00 3.79
N THR A 239 -36.55 4.76 2.53
CA THR A 239 -36.19 5.83 1.57
C THR A 239 -37.41 6.71 1.30
N ASP A 240 -38.61 6.15 1.14
CA ASP A 240 -39.85 6.89 0.95
C ASP A 240 -40.19 7.74 2.19
N GLU A 241 -40.03 7.18 3.40
CA GLU A 241 -40.27 7.89 4.66
C GLU A 241 -39.29 9.08 4.82
N LEU A 242 -38.00 8.91 4.46
CA LEU A 242 -37.03 9.99 4.50
C LEU A 242 -37.29 11.05 3.45
N ASN A 243 -37.65 10.66 2.22
CA ASN A 243 -37.99 11.61 1.16
C ASN A 243 -39.24 12.43 1.50
N GLU A 244 -40.24 11.81 2.12
CA GLU A 244 -41.46 12.52 2.58
C GLU A 244 -41.10 13.50 3.70
N LEU A 245 -40.30 13.09 4.69
CA LEU A 245 -39.90 13.92 5.81
C LEU A 245 -39.08 15.15 5.39
N LEU A 246 -38.12 14.93 4.50
CA LEU A 246 -37.17 15.96 4.08
C LEU A 246 -37.65 16.76 2.87
N GLY A 247 -38.80 16.39 2.27
CA GLY A 247 -39.32 17.02 1.07
C GLY A 247 -38.40 16.95 -0.16
N ASP A 248 -37.45 16.02 -0.17
CA ASP A 248 -36.40 15.92 -1.18
C ASP A 248 -36.32 14.51 -1.78
N PRO A 249 -36.78 14.30 -3.04
CA PRO A 249 -36.75 12.99 -3.69
C PRO A 249 -35.33 12.52 -4.09
N THR A 250 -34.30 13.34 -3.85
CA THR A 250 -32.93 13.02 -4.19
C THR A 250 -32.20 12.24 -3.09
N VAL A 251 -32.82 12.04 -1.93
CA VAL A 251 -32.27 11.28 -0.82
C VAL A 251 -32.24 9.80 -1.18
N ILE A 252 -31.03 9.24 -1.27
CA ILE A 252 -30.78 7.82 -1.57
C ILE A 252 -29.81 7.28 -0.53
N PRO A 253 -30.29 6.77 0.61
CA PRO A 253 -29.43 6.19 1.62
C PRO A 253 -28.69 4.97 1.03
N GLN A 254 -27.44 4.78 1.37
CA GLN A 254 -26.64 3.66 0.88
C GLN A 254 -26.32 2.68 2.00
N LYS A 255 -26.55 1.38 1.78
CA LYS A 255 -26.14 0.34 2.74
C LYS A 255 -24.66 0.43 3.03
N VAL A 256 -24.29 0.41 4.30
CA VAL A 256 -22.90 0.48 4.74
C VAL A 256 -22.09 -0.69 4.18
N THR A 257 -22.66 -1.89 4.16
CA THR A 257 -22.02 -3.08 3.57
C THR A 257 -21.69 -2.92 2.09
N HIS A 258 -22.57 -2.23 1.33
CA HIS A 258 -22.33 -1.96 -0.09
C HIS A 258 -21.29 -0.88 -0.29
N PHE A 259 -21.35 0.20 0.49
CA PHE A 259 -20.37 1.29 0.44
C PHE A 259 -18.94 0.78 0.65
N TYR A 260 -18.75 -0.07 1.66
CA TYR A 260 -17.43 -0.66 1.94
C TYR A 260 -17.01 -1.77 0.97
N SER A 261 -17.95 -2.54 0.41
CA SER A 261 -17.64 -3.56 -0.60
C SER A 261 -17.12 -2.97 -1.93
N MET A 262 -17.52 -1.73 -2.22
CA MET A 262 -17.06 -0.98 -3.39
C MET A 262 -15.69 -0.33 -3.18
N ASP A 263 -15.16 -0.34 -1.96
CA ASP A 263 -13.89 0.29 -1.66
C ASP A 263 -12.74 -0.35 -2.44
N VAL A 264 -11.99 0.51 -3.12
CA VAL A 264 -10.76 0.15 -3.85
C VAL A 264 -9.76 -0.54 -2.94
N GLY A 265 -9.64 -0.10 -1.68
CA GLY A 265 -8.73 -0.68 -0.69
C GLY A 265 -9.07 -2.14 -0.36
N PHE A 266 -10.34 -2.48 -0.23
CA PHE A 266 -10.79 -3.84 0.07
C PHE A 266 -10.56 -4.80 -1.11
N ARG A 267 -10.88 -4.35 -2.34
CA ARG A 267 -10.60 -5.12 -3.56
C ARG A 267 -9.11 -5.34 -3.77
N LEU A 268 -8.32 -4.30 -3.52
CA LEU A 268 -6.88 -4.35 -3.57
C LEU A 268 -6.32 -5.37 -2.58
N ARG A 269 -6.76 -5.34 -1.32
CA ARG A 269 -6.35 -6.30 -0.29
C ARG A 269 -6.55 -7.74 -0.78
N ASN A 270 -7.73 -8.04 -1.33
CA ASN A 270 -8.05 -9.38 -1.81
C ASN A 270 -7.17 -9.78 -3.01
N ALA A 271 -6.92 -8.87 -3.95
CA ALA A 271 -6.01 -9.13 -5.07
C ALA A 271 -4.58 -9.41 -4.59
N VAL A 272 -4.05 -8.62 -3.66
CA VAL A 272 -2.72 -8.82 -3.07
C VAL A 272 -2.62 -10.14 -2.32
N ILE A 273 -3.66 -10.55 -1.57
CA ILE A 273 -3.73 -11.86 -0.90
C ILE A 273 -3.62 -13.00 -1.92
N VAL A 274 -4.38 -12.93 -3.01
CA VAL A 274 -4.34 -13.95 -4.07
C VAL A 274 -2.95 -14.02 -4.71
N PHE A 275 -2.35 -12.86 -5.05
CA PHE A 275 -0.99 -12.80 -5.57
C PHE A 275 0.04 -13.42 -4.64
N LEU A 276 -0.03 -13.05 -3.36
CA LEU A 276 0.88 -13.53 -2.34
C LEU A 276 0.75 -15.05 -2.14
N PHE A 277 -0.49 -15.55 -2.08
CA PHE A 277 -0.78 -16.98 -1.98
C PHE A 277 -0.20 -17.76 -3.17
N LEU A 278 -0.45 -17.30 -4.41
CA LEU A 278 0.08 -17.92 -5.61
C LEU A 278 1.61 -17.93 -5.61
N PHE A 279 2.23 -16.84 -5.21
CA PHE A 279 3.68 -16.73 -5.15
C PHE A 279 4.30 -17.68 -4.14
N VAL A 280 3.74 -17.75 -2.93
CA VAL A 280 4.19 -18.68 -1.88
C VAL A 280 4.01 -20.12 -2.30
N LEU A 281 2.86 -20.45 -2.89
CA LEU A 281 2.58 -21.79 -3.39
C LEU A 281 3.62 -22.25 -4.42
N VAL A 282 4.00 -21.34 -5.33
CA VAL A 282 5.04 -21.63 -6.35
C VAL A 282 6.42 -21.75 -5.73
N ALA A 283 6.81 -20.84 -4.86
CA ALA A 283 8.10 -20.88 -4.18
C ALA A 283 8.26 -22.18 -3.36
N PHE A 284 7.23 -22.54 -2.62
CA PHE A 284 7.18 -23.77 -1.85
C PHE A 284 7.18 -25.04 -2.73
N SER A 285 6.37 -25.06 -3.78
CA SER A 285 6.35 -26.15 -4.75
C SER A 285 7.73 -26.35 -5.41
N ASN A 286 8.43 -25.27 -5.75
CA ASN A 286 9.80 -25.31 -6.26
C ASN A 286 10.79 -25.88 -5.27
N TYR A 287 10.72 -25.43 -4.02
CA TYR A 287 11.55 -25.93 -2.95
C TYR A 287 11.34 -27.43 -2.72
N LEU A 288 10.10 -27.87 -2.54
CA LEU A 288 9.77 -29.29 -2.35
C LEU A 288 10.23 -30.16 -3.52
N ARG A 289 9.99 -29.72 -4.74
CA ARG A 289 10.40 -30.43 -5.94
C ARG A 289 11.93 -30.60 -5.98
N GLN A 290 12.66 -29.55 -5.64
CA GLN A 290 14.12 -29.59 -5.60
C GLN A 290 14.63 -30.55 -4.52
N GLN A 291 14.06 -30.56 -3.34
CA GLN A 291 14.39 -31.47 -2.27
C GLN A 291 14.10 -32.95 -2.66
N ILE A 292 12.92 -33.21 -3.18
CA ILE A 292 12.56 -34.55 -3.67
C ILE A 292 13.52 -35.03 -4.78
N GLN A 293 13.94 -34.10 -5.66
CA GLN A 293 14.88 -34.42 -6.73
C GLN A 293 16.28 -34.76 -6.20
N LEU A 294 16.79 -33.99 -5.22
CA LEU A 294 18.06 -34.27 -4.56
C LEU A 294 18.03 -35.63 -3.84
N PHE A 295 16.93 -35.96 -3.18
CA PHE A 295 16.80 -37.25 -2.49
C PHE A 295 16.76 -38.43 -3.48
N ARG A 296 16.09 -38.27 -4.62
CA ARG A 296 16.08 -39.31 -5.69
C ARG A 296 17.42 -39.51 -6.36
N LEU A 297 18.27 -38.50 -6.46
CA LEU A 297 19.64 -38.66 -6.96
C LEU A 297 20.46 -39.59 -6.05
N ARG A 298 20.00 -39.83 -4.83
CA ARG A 298 20.65 -40.67 -3.81
C ARG A 298 19.94 -42.02 -3.61
N GLU A 299 19.03 -42.42 -4.53
CA GLU A 299 18.32 -43.71 -4.45
C GLU A 299 19.28 -44.90 -4.27
N ARG A 300 20.46 -44.90 -4.95
CA ARG A 300 21.49 -45.94 -4.79
C ARG A 300 22.10 -45.97 -3.39
N GLU A 301 22.39 -44.80 -2.79
CA GLU A 301 22.87 -44.67 -1.42
C GLU A 301 21.86 -45.22 -0.42
N VAL A 302 20.58 -44.86 -0.62
CA VAL A 302 19.49 -45.36 0.20
C VAL A 302 19.34 -46.88 0.08
N ALA A 303 19.40 -47.42 -1.16
CA ALA A 303 19.31 -48.85 -1.40
C ALA A 303 20.48 -49.61 -0.70
N LEU A 304 21.70 -49.16 -0.84
CA LEU A 304 22.86 -49.75 -0.17
C LEU A 304 22.69 -49.75 1.36
N ARG A 305 22.26 -48.63 1.95
CA ARG A 305 22.03 -48.55 3.39
C ARG A 305 20.91 -49.52 3.84
N THR A 306 19.85 -49.64 3.05
CA THR A 306 18.76 -50.60 3.32
C THR A 306 19.24 -52.05 3.26
N CYS A 307 20.11 -52.38 2.28
CA CYS A 307 20.72 -53.73 2.17
C CYS A 307 21.60 -54.07 3.38
N VAL A 308 22.26 -53.08 3.98
CA VAL A 308 23.09 -53.24 5.21
C VAL A 308 22.23 -53.18 6.49
N GLY A 309 20.89 -53.19 6.39
CA GLY A 309 19.99 -53.25 7.53
C GLY A 309 19.61 -51.90 8.15
N CYS A 310 19.85 -50.78 7.44
CA CYS A 310 19.44 -49.45 7.94
C CYS A 310 17.93 -49.33 7.99
N GLN A 311 17.41 -48.96 9.14
CA GLN A 311 15.96 -48.80 9.32
C GLN A 311 15.39 -47.52 8.64
N PRO A 312 14.14 -47.56 8.19
CA PRO A 312 13.52 -46.40 7.45
C PRO A 312 13.54 -45.08 8.22
N TYR A 313 13.39 -45.12 9.53
CA TYR A 313 13.40 -43.91 10.35
C TYR A 313 14.81 -43.26 10.38
N SER A 314 15.87 -44.02 10.27
CA SER A 314 17.25 -43.48 10.22
C SER A 314 17.51 -42.75 8.90
N ILE A 315 16.95 -43.25 7.79
CA ILE A 315 16.99 -42.58 6.48
C ILE A 315 16.14 -41.32 6.49
N ALA A 316 14.94 -41.41 7.06
CA ALA A 316 14.06 -40.24 7.23
C ALA A 316 14.73 -39.18 8.12
N ALA A 317 15.34 -39.57 9.23
CA ALA A 317 16.07 -38.67 10.12
C ALA A 317 17.23 -37.96 9.40
N LEU A 318 17.99 -38.66 8.57
CA LEU A 318 19.09 -38.05 7.78
C LEU A 318 18.53 -36.98 6.81
N PHE A 319 17.49 -37.31 6.05
CA PHE A 319 16.89 -36.35 5.10
C PHE A 319 16.18 -35.20 5.81
N SER A 320 15.52 -35.46 6.94
CA SER A 320 14.94 -34.42 7.78
C SER A 320 16.00 -33.46 8.33
N THR A 321 17.15 -33.98 8.77
CA THR A 321 18.27 -33.14 9.24
C THR A 321 18.79 -32.22 8.13
N GLU A 322 18.93 -32.75 6.90
CA GLU A 322 19.36 -31.94 5.75
C GLU A 322 18.35 -30.82 5.42
N VAL A 323 17.06 -31.14 5.40
CA VAL A 323 15.98 -30.18 5.18
C VAL A 323 15.95 -29.11 6.27
N LEU A 324 16.08 -29.50 7.55
CA LEU A 324 16.08 -28.58 8.67
C LEU A 324 17.27 -27.60 8.64
N ILE A 325 18.47 -28.06 8.24
CA ILE A 325 19.63 -27.18 8.06
C ILE A 325 19.37 -26.13 6.98
N VAL A 326 18.82 -26.56 5.83
CA VAL A 326 18.49 -25.65 4.72
C VAL A 326 17.39 -24.65 5.12
N LEU A 327 16.35 -25.12 5.82
CA LEU A 327 15.28 -24.25 6.31
C LEU A 327 15.77 -23.28 7.38
N ALA A 328 16.64 -23.71 8.31
CA ALA A 328 17.26 -22.83 9.31
C ALA A 328 18.08 -21.71 8.65
N ALA A 329 18.90 -22.06 7.64
CA ALA A 329 19.65 -21.08 6.86
C ALA A 329 18.71 -20.12 6.11
N THR A 330 17.62 -20.64 5.53
CA THR A 330 16.59 -19.82 4.87
C THR A 330 15.96 -18.85 5.85
N PHE A 331 15.57 -19.30 7.03
CA PHE A 331 14.93 -18.47 8.04
C PHE A 331 15.87 -17.39 8.59
N ALA A 332 17.15 -17.74 8.85
CA ALA A 332 18.15 -16.76 9.25
C ALA A 332 18.34 -15.67 8.19
N LEU A 333 18.38 -16.05 6.91
CA LEU A 333 18.43 -15.07 5.82
C LEU A 333 17.14 -14.25 5.72
N THR A 334 15.96 -14.85 5.93
CA THR A 334 14.68 -14.15 5.98
C THR A 334 14.67 -13.06 7.06
N LEU A 335 15.10 -13.39 8.29
CA LEU A 335 15.20 -12.41 9.38
C LEU A 335 16.18 -11.29 9.04
N SER A 336 17.33 -11.62 8.47
CA SER A 336 18.31 -10.62 8.02
C SER A 336 17.73 -9.69 6.96
N LEU A 337 16.95 -10.21 6.01
CA LEU A 337 16.29 -9.42 4.97
C LEU A 337 15.17 -8.54 5.56
N ILE A 338 14.41 -9.02 6.55
CA ILE A 338 13.40 -8.20 7.25
C ILE A 338 14.09 -7.03 7.96
N ILE A 339 15.21 -7.24 8.66
CA ILE A 339 15.96 -6.18 9.34
C ILE A 339 16.47 -5.13 8.35
N VAL A 340 17.10 -5.57 7.26
CA VAL A 340 17.60 -4.65 6.22
C VAL A 340 16.46 -3.90 5.54
N ALA A 341 15.35 -4.59 5.26
CA ALA A 341 14.16 -3.97 4.70
C ALA A 341 13.54 -2.96 5.69
N SER A 342 13.61 -3.23 7.00
CA SER A 342 13.14 -2.33 8.06
C SER A 342 13.76 -0.95 7.96
N ASP A 343 15.07 -0.88 7.93
CA ASP A 343 15.79 0.40 7.88
C ASP A 343 15.51 1.15 6.57
N PHE A 344 15.52 0.43 5.45
CA PHE A 344 15.25 1.02 4.14
C PHE A 344 13.82 1.52 4.01
N LEU A 345 12.83 0.71 4.38
CA LEU A 345 11.42 1.04 4.25
C LEU A 345 10.99 2.12 5.25
N SER A 346 11.45 2.06 6.50
CA SER A 346 11.17 3.09 7.51
C SER A 346 11.70 4.46 7.09
N TYR A 347 12.91 4.50 6.51
CA TYR A 347 13.48 5.74 6.00
C TYR A 347 12.72 6.29 4.78
N ARG A 348 12.35 5.41 3.84
CA ARG A 348 11.74 5.80 2.55
C ARG A 348 10.25 6.09 2.67
N TYR A 349 9.56 5.34 3.53
CA TYR A 349 8.10 5.34 3.66
C TYR A 349 7.64 5.63 5.09
N ALA A 350 8.40 6.43 5.85
CA ALA A 350 8.14 6.75 7.26
C ALA A 350 6.68 7.19 7.47
N ARG A 351 6.18 8.08 6.62
CA ARG A 351 4.80 8.59 6.71
C ARG A 351 3.75 7.50 6.52
N PHE A 352 4.00 6.53 5.64
CA PHE A 352 3.11 5.38 5.44
C PHE A 352 3.07 4.52 6.71
N PHE A 353 4.23 4.15 7.23
CA PHE A 353 4.31 3.32 8.44
C PHE A 353 3.75 4.04 9.67
N ASP A 354 3.97 5.34 9.78
CA ASP A 354 3.39 6.15 10.84
C ASP A 354 1.87 6.19 10.77
N ASN A 355 1.29 6.41 9.59
CA ASN A 355 -0.17 6.47 9.41
C ASN A 355 -0.84 5.11 9.67
N TYR A 356 -0.19 4.01 9.30
CA TYR A 356 -0.75 2.65 9.44
C TYR A 356 -0.39 1.99 10.77
N ASN A 357 0.29 2.69 11.68
CA ASN A 357 0.74 2.14 12.99
C ASN A 357 1.42 0.77 12.84
N TYR A 358 2.15 0.58 11.73
CA TYR A 358 2.78 -0.67 11.36
C TYR A 358 4.28 -0.63 11.71
N SER A 359 4.71 -1.65 12.44
CA SER A 359 6.13 -1.91 12.70
C SER A 359 6.59 -3.14 11.91
N LEU A 360 7.77 -3.08 11.33
CA LEU A 360 8.34 -4.25 10.68
C LEU A 360 8.59 -5.42 11.65
N ALA A 361 8.66 -5.16 12.95
CA ALA A 361 8.65 -6.19 13.98
C ALA A 361 7.38 -7.06 13.93
N ASP A 362 6.24 -6.52 13.47
CA ASP A 362 4.99 -7.25 13.29
C ASP A 362 5.07 -8.32 12.20
N SER A 363 6.08 -8.24 11.32
CA SER A 363 6.39 -9.27 10.33
C SER A 363 6.99 -10.54 10.94
N ILE A 364 7.63 -10.45 12.09
CA ILE A 364 8.34 -11.58 12.71
C ILE A 364 7.39 -12.72 13.10
N PRO A 365 6.26 -12.49 13.79
CA PRO A 365 5.29 -13.55 14.10
C PRO A 365 4.75 -14.23 12.83
N VAL A 366 4.48 -13.46 11.78
CA VAL A 366 4.01 -13.99 10.49
C VAL A 366 5.08 -14.85 9.82
N ALA A 367 6.35 -14.39 9.84
CA ALA A 367 7.48 -15.16 9.34
C ALA A 367 7.66 -16.47 10.11
N LEU A 368 7.53 -16.46 11.43
CA LEU A 368 7.60 -17.65 12.28
C LEU A 368 6.47 -18.64 11.98
N ALA A 369 5.24 -18.16 11.85
CA ALA A 369 4.09 -18.99 11.51
C ALA A 369 4.27 -19.64 10.13
N ALA A 370 4.66 -18.87 9.13
CA ALA A 370 4.94 -19.37 7.78
C ALA A 370 6.09 -20.39 7.78
N PHE A 371 7.15 -20.13 8.52
CA PHE A 371 8.27 -21.05 8.69
C PHE A 371 7.86 -22.37 9.35
N ALA A 372 7.01 -22.33 10.38
CA ALA A 372 6.49 -23.52 11.04
C ALA A 372 5.67 -24.38 10.07
N VAL A 373 4.78 -23.76 9.29
CA VAL A 373 3.97 -24.45 8.26
C VAL A 373 4.87 -25.08 7.19
N LEU A 374 5.85 -24.34 6.68
CA LEU A 374 6.81 -24.84 5.68
C LEU A 374 7.65 -26.00 6.21
N THR A 375 8.07 -25.91 7.47
CA THR A 375 8.84 -26.97 8.14
C THR A 375 8.00 -28.24 8.26
N ALA A 376 6.77 -28.13 8.75
CA ALA A 376 5.84 -29.27 8.87
C ALA A 376 5.58 -29.92 7.50
N ALA A 377 5.24 -29.12 6.49
CA ALA A 377 4.97 -29.63 5.14
C ALA A 377 6.21 -30.28 4.50
N SER A 378 7.43 -29.73 4.77
CA SER A 378 8.68 -30.30 4.27
C SER A 378 8.99 -31.64 4.93
N LEU A 379 8.78 -31.77 6.23
CA LEU A 379 8.97 -33.05 6.95
C LEU A 379 7.98 -34.13 6.47
N ILE A 380 6.73 -33.73 6.23
CA ILE A 380 5.71 -34.63 5.63
C ILE A 380 6.17 -35.09 4.24
N ALA A 381 6.67 -34.16 3.41
CA ALA A 381 7.19 -34.49 2.08
C ALA A 381 8.40 -35.44 2.13
N VAL A 382 9.30 -35.28 3.12
CA VAL A 382 10.40 -36.23 3.38
C VAL A 382 9.86 -37.60 3.70
N ALA A 383 8.89 -37.72 4.61
CA ALA A 383 8.29 -39.00 5.00
C ALA A 383 7.66 -39.73 3.80
N PHE A 384 6.88 -38.98 2.97
CA PHE A 384 6.32 -39.52 1.73
C PHE A 384 7.40 -39.95 0.73
N THR A 385 8.46 -39.18 0.60
CA THR A 385 9.56 -39.48 -0.34
C THR A 385 10.30 -40.74 0.07
N VAL A 386 10.66 -40.88 1.35
CA VAL A 386 11.31 -42.08 1.90
C VAL A 386 10.44 -43.33 1.70
N ARG A 387 9.13 -43.21 2.01
CA ARG A 387 8.16 -44.27 1.80
C ARG A 387 8.02 -44.67 0.31
N SER A 388 8.04 -43.70 -0.58
CA SER A 388 7.99 -43.89 -2.03
C SER A 388 9.23 -44.60 -2.57
N ILE A 389 10.43 -44.19 -2.15
CA ILE A 389 11.71 -44.81 -2.55
C ILE A 389 11.72 -46.27 -2.13
N ARG A 390 11.30 -46.58 -0.92
CA ARG A 390 11.23 -47.94 -0.41
C ARG A 390 10.23 -48.81 -1.18
N ARG A 391 9.06 -48.30 -1.51
CA ARG A 391 8.04 -49.04 -2.29
C ARG A 391 8.53 -49.30 -3.71
N ASP A 392 9.28 -48.37 -4.29
CA ASP A 392 9.86 -48.56 -5.62
C ASP A 392 10.97 -49.64 -5.61
N GLN A 393 11.76 -49.72 -4.52
CA GLN A 393 12.80 -50.75 -4.37
C GLN A 393 12.24 -52.16 -4.21
N THR A 394 11.16 -52.35 -3.46
CA THR A 394 10.45 -53.65 -3.37
C THR A 394 9.74 -54.04 -4.68
N GLY A 395 9.33 -53.07 -5.50
CA GLY A 395 8.78 -53.29 -6.82
C GLY A 395 9.81 -53.55 -7.93
N LEU A 396 11.06 -53.06 -7.78
CA LEU A 396 12.15 -53.28 -8.72
C LEU A 396 12.72 -54.70 -8.69
N ALA A 397 12.58 -55.41 -7.56
CA ALA A 397 12.89 -56.85 -7.48
C ALA A 397 11.89 -57.71 -8.27
N LEU A 398 10.73 -57.17 -8.66
CA LEU A 398 9.66 -57.87 -9.33
C LEU A 398 9.26 -57.33 -10.71
N ARG A 399 9.69 -56.11 -11.11
CA ARG A 399 9.32 -55.51 -12.39
C ARG A 399 10.40 -54.58 -12.96
N MET A 400 10.93 -54.92 -14.10
CA MET A 400 11.84 -54.10 -14.94
C MET A 400 11.16 -52.98 -15.73
N LYS A 401 10.15 -52.31 -15.23
CA LYS A 401 9.53 -51.16 -15.93
C LYS A 401 9.48 -49.94 -15.00
N PRO A 402 10.23 -48.86 -15.31
CA PRO A 402 10.08 -47.62 -14.58
C PRO A 402 8.73 -46.98 -14.88
N LEU A 403 7.92 -46.75 -13.85
CA LEU A 403 6.65 -46.06 -13.98
C LEU A 403 6.87 -44.58 -14.41
N PRO A 404 6.10 -44.08 -15.39
CA PRO A 404 6.26 -42.71 -15.89
C PRO A 404 5.72 -41.68 -14.88
N ARG A 405 6.57 -41.16 -14.00
CA ARG A 405 6.21 -40.09 -13.04
C ARG A 405 6.53 -38.67 -13.57
N HIS A 406 6.41 -38.46 -14.89
CA HIS A 406 6.58 -37.14 -15.49
C HIS A 406 5.40 -36.18 -15.19
N ARG A 407 4.20 -36.69 -14.86
CA ARG A 407 2.98 -35.89 -14.69
C ARG A 407 3.11 -34.85 -13.56
N LEU A 408 3.48 -35.25 -12.36
CA LEU A 408 3.63 -34.32 -11.21
C LEU A 408 4.69 -33.25 -11.46
N ARG A 409 5.81 -33.61 -12.09
CA ARG A 409 6.85 -32.65 -12.47
C ARG A 409 6.33 -31.64 -13.48
N ASN A 410 5.64 -32.11 -14.49
CA ASN A 410 5.12 -31.23 -15.55
C ASN A 410 4.02 -30.30 -15.01
N ILE A 411 3.15 -30.77 -14.14
CA ILE A 411 2.14 -29.95 -13.43
C ILE A 411 2.85 -28.83 -12.62
N GLY A 412 3.86 -29.17 -11.84
CA GLY A 412 4.61 -28.18 -11.07
C GLY A 412 5.34 -27.15 -11.93
N LEU A 413 5.91 -27.59 -13.08
CA LEU A 413 6.53 -26.67 -14.05
C LEU A 413 5.48 -25.79 -14.74
N THR A 414 4.32 -26.35 -15.11
CA THR A 414 3.23 -25.58 -15.71
C THR A 414 2.75 -24.49 -14.75
N LEU A 415 2.46 -24.84 -13.50
CA LEU A 415 2.05 -23.88 -12.46
C LEU A 415 3.07 -22.77 -12.29
N GLN A 416 4.36 -23.13 -12.21
CA GLN A 416 5.44 -22.15 -12.08
C GLN A 416 5.55 -21.21 -13.29
N MET A 417 5.46 -21.75 -14.51
CA MET A 417 5.48 -20.95 -15.73
C MET A 417 4.25 -20.05 -15.84
N THR A 418 3.06 -20.53 -15.44
CA THR A 418 1.85 -19.73 -15.35
C THR A 418 2.07 -18.48 -14.49
N VAL A 419 2.61 -18.66 -13.28
CA VAL A 419 2.87 -17.55 -12.37
C VAL A 419 3.97 -16.63 -12.91
N SER A 420 5.01 -17.18 -13.52
CA SER A 420 6.08 -16.36 -14.11
C SER A 420 5.60 -15.52 -15.30
N ILE A 421 4.76 -16.08 -16.16
CA ILE A 421 4.13 -15.33 -17.26
C ILE A 421 3.25 -14.22 -16.70
N LEU A 422 2.42 -14.55 -15.69
CA LEU A 422 1.54 -13.59 -15.02
C LEU A 422 2.31 -12.39 -14.46
N PHE A 423 3.32 -12.65 -13.61
CA PHE A 423 4.11 -11.59 -13.01
C PHE A 423 4.91 -10.78 -14.03
N ALA A 424 5.50 -11.44 -15.03
CA ALA A 424 6.22 -10.76 -16.10
C ALA A 424 5.27 -9.84 -16.90
N SER A 425 4.07 -10.32 -17.21
CA SER A 425 3.06 -9.53 -17.95
C SER A 425 2.58 -8.32 -17.16
N ILE A 426 2.33 -8.47 -15.85
CA ILE A 426 1.95 -7.35 -14.97
C ILE A 426 3.12 -6.37 -14.82
N ALA A 427 4.35 -6.84 -14.66
CA ALA A 427 5.53 -5.98 -14.59
C ALA A 427 5.71 -5.16 -15.88
N VAL A 428 5.51 -5.79 -17.05
CA VAL A 428 5.54 -5.09 -18.36
C VAL A 428 4.42 -4.05 -18.43
N MET A 429 3.20 -4.41 -18.03
CA MET A 429 2.06 -3.48 -18.01
C MET A 429 2.37 -2.23 -17.17
N LEU A 430 2.87 -2.43 -15.94
CA LEU A 430 3.24 -1.33 -15.05
C LEU A 430 4.40 -0.50 -15.61
N SER A 431 5.37 -1.14 -16.27
CA SER A 431 6.48 -0.44 -16.93
C SER A 431 6.00 0.43 -18.09
N MET A 432 5.07 -0.07 -18.90
CA MET A 432 4.46 0.70 -20.00
C MET A 432 3.62 1.87 -19.49
N SER A 433 2.94 1.69 -18.35
CA SER A 433 2.11 2.72 -17.73
C SER A 433 2.92 3.75 -16.92
N GLY A 434 4.22 3.54 -16.72
CA GLY A 434 5.03 4.37 -15.82
C GLY A 434 5.07 5.86 -16.17
N LYS A 435 5.07 6.21 -17.46
CA LYS A 435 5.00 7.62 -17.91
C LYS A 435 3.62 8.21 -17.58
N SER A 436 2.55 7.51 -17.92
CA SER A 436 1.19 7.94 -17.66
C SER A 436 0.89 8.05 -16.15
N ILE A 437 1.46 7.15 -15.34
CA ILE A 437 1.37 7.24 -13.87
C ILE A 437 2.02 8.53 -13.37
N LYS A 438 3.21 8.89 -13.86
CA LYS A 438 3.84 10.17 -13.51
C LYS A 438 2.99 11.37 -13.93
N GLU A 439 2.38 11.31 -15.10
CA GLU A 439 1.49 12.37 -15.60
C GLU A 439 0.24 12.50 -14.73
N ILE A 440 -0.39 11.39 -14.33
CA ILE A 440 -1.59 11.38 -13.47
C ILE A 440 -1.28 12.05 -12.12
N TYR A 441 -0.16 11.68 -11.50
CA TYR A 441 0.24 12.24 -10.20
C TYR A 441 0.99 13.59 -10.32
N GLY A 442 1.02 14.18 -11.51
CA GLY A 442 1.66 15.47 -11.76
C GLY A 442 3.14 15.51 -11.37
N ILE A 443 3.85 14.38 -11.46
CA ILE A 443 5.25 14.32 -11.03
C ILE A 443 6.11 15.09 -12.02
N PRO A 444 6.83 16.14 -11.56
CA PRO A 444 7.66 16.96 -12.42
C PRO A 444 8.85 16.17 -12.99
N GLU A 445 9.33 16.58 -14.15
CA GLU A 445 10.50 15.95 -14.79
C GLU A 445 11.77 16.16 -13.94
N ASP A 446 11.95 17.36 -13.37
CA ASP A 446 13.06 17.71 -12.47
C ASP A 446 12.76 17.37 -11.00
N LEU A 447 12.45 16.10 -10.75
CA LEU A 447 12.09 15.60 -9.43
C LEU A 447 13.22 15.77 -8.40
N ASP A 448 14.49 15.69 -8.84
CA ASP A 448 15.66 15.71 -7.94
C ASP A 448 15.86 17.07 -7.29
N ARG A 449 15.37 18.13 -7.89
CA ARG A 449 15.30 19.47 -7.31
C ARG A 449 14.44 19.48 -6.05
N TYR A 450 13.21 18.96 -6.16
CA TYR A 450 12.23 18.96 -5.06
C TYR A 450 12.58 18.02 -3.90
N LYS A 451 13.37 16.97 -4.15
CA LYS A 451 13.85 16.05 -3.10
C LYS A 451 14.78 16.74 -2.08
N LYS A 452 15.41 17.82 -2.45
CA LYS A 452 16.34 18.58 -1.60
C LYS A 452 15.62 19.58 -0.72
N TYR A 453 14.44 20.03 -1.09
CA TYR A 453 13.69 21.06 -0.39
C TYR A 453 13.12 20.55 0.94
N ILE A 454 13.11 21.44 1.92
CA ILE A 454 12.58 21.17 3.27
C ILE A 454 11.37 22.06 3.48
N CYS A 455 10.27 21.47 3.96
CA CYS A 455 9.03 22.20 4.25
C CYS A 455 8.82 22.28 5.76
N VAL A 456 8.40 23.45 6.22
CA VAL A 456 7.95 23.69 7.60
C VAL A 456 6.52 24.19 7.56
N ARG A 457 5.65 23.50 8.28
CA ARG A 457 4.21 23.80 8.39
C ARG A 457 3.87 24.04 9.86
N PRO A 458 3.73 25.26 10.32
CA PRO A 458 3.39 25.56 11.70
C PRO A 458 1.87 25.54 11.91
N ASN A 459 1.24 24.41 11.59
CA ASN A 459 -0.19 24.27 11.74
C ASN A 459 -0.60 24.41 13.22
N GLY A 460 -1.66 25.19 13.49
CA GLY A 460 -2.19 25.36 14.84
C GLY A 460 -1.22 26.04 15.80
N VAL A 461 -0.38 26.94 15.31
CA VAL A 461 0.49 27.80 16.08
C VAL A 461 -0.12 29.20 16.10
N ASP A 462 -0.02 29.89 17.21
CA ASP A 462 -0.49 31.26 17.30
C ASP A 462 0.33 32.16 16.36
N GLN A 463 -0.28 33.24 15.89
CA GLN A 463 0.32 34.08 14.87
C GLN A 463 1.69 34.62 15.28
N GLU A 464 1.85 35.02 16.53
CA GLU A 464 3.09 35.57 17.07
C GLU A 464 4.23 34.54 17.08
N ASP A 465 3.95 33.34 17.55
CA ASP A 465 4.89 32.20 17.57
C ASP A 465 5.25 31.75 16.14
N ALA A 466 4.28 31.75 15.23
CA ALA A 466 4.51 31.43 13.82
C ALA A 466 5.41 32.46 13.14
N GLU A 467 5.18 33.74 13.41
CA GLU A 467 6.03 34.83 12.87
C GLU A 467 7.46 34.78 13.41
N GLU A 468 7.64 34.42 14.69
CA GLU A 468 8.97 34.23 15.28
C GLU A 468 9.70 33.05 14.62
N LEU A 469 9.01 31.90 14.46
CA LEU A 469 9.56 30.74 13.76
C LEU A 469 9.96 31.10 12.34
N TYR A 470 9.10 31.78 11.61
CA TYR A 470 9.38 32.16 10.23
C TYR A 470 10.58 33.11 10.11
N ARG A 471 10.70 34.08 11.00
CA ARG A 471 11.86 34.99 11.04
C ARG A 471 13.17 34.22 11.23
N LYS A 472 13.17 33.23 12.14
CA LYS A 472 14.33 32.35 12.36
C LYS A 472 14.64 31.52 11.13
N VAL A 473 13.62 30.86 10.53
CA VAL A 473 13.78 30.00 9.35
C VAL A 473 14.27 30.78 8.12
N GLU A 474 13.77 32.01 7.91
CA GLU A 474 14.16 32.88 6.80
C GLU A 474 15.59 33.44 6.95
N SER A 475 16.12 33.47 8.18
CA SER A 475 17.48 33.92 8.49
C SER A 475 18.53 32.81 8.53
N LEU A 476 18.18 31.56 8.22
CA LEU A 476 19.09 30.42 8.33
C LEU A 476 20.30 30.54 7.39
N PRO A 477 21.53 30.41 7.91
CA PRO A 477 22.74 30.48 7.09
C PRO A 477 22.86 29.40 6.03
N SER A 478 22.22 28.24 6.26
CA SER A 478 22.18 27.08 5.35
C SER A 478 21.13 27.20 4.25
N ALA A 479 20.21 28.17 4.36
CA ALA A 479 19.19 28.41 3.34
C ALA A 479 19.78 29.22 2.19
N GLU A 480 19.52 28.86 0.95
CA GLU A 480 19.77 29.63 -0.25
C GLU A 480 18.59 30.54 -0.55
N ARG A 481 17.39 29.97 -0.46
CA ARG A 481 16.10 30.63 -0.71
C ARG A 481 15.00 30.04 0.14
N VAL A 482 14.03 30.85 0.54
CA VAL A 482 12.83 30.41 1.24
C VAL A 482 11.62 30.88 0.47
N TYR A 483 10.79 29.91 0.05
CA TYR A 483 9.53 30.16 -0.64
C TYR A 483 8.36 30.10 0.35
N ARG A 484 7.32 30.86 0.07
CA ARG A 484 6.11 30.98 0.91
C ARG A 484 4.90 30.63 0.07
N PHE A 485 4.21 29.58 0.43
CA PHE A 485 2.99 29.18 -0.29
C PHE A 485 1.98 28.46 0.59
N ILE A 486 0.73 28.49 0.19
CA ILE A 486 -0.36 27.66 0.74
C ILE A 486 -0.96 26.83 -0.40
N ASP A 487 -1.19 25.56 -0.10
CA ASP A 487 -1.95 24.64 -0.94
C ASP A 487 -3.31 24.41 -0.27
N ALA A 488 -4.37 24.90 -0.89
CA ALA A 488 -5.75 24.75 -0.44
C ALA A 488 -6.60 24.14 -1.55
N ARG A 489 -7.73 23.56 -1.17
CA ARG A 489 -8.75 23.11 -2.12
C ARG A 489 -9.98 23.96 -1.96
N SER A 490 -10.58 24.40 -3.07
CA SER A 490 -11.78 25.22 -3.10
C SER A 490 -12.80 24.68 -4.09
N MET A 491 -14.01 25.19 -4.02
CA MET A 491 -15.10 24.87 -4.94
C MET A 491 -15.43 26.10 -5.77
N PHE A 492 -15.56 25.93 -7.08
CA PHE A 492 -16.05 26.95 -8.00
C PHE A 492 -17.45 26.56 -8.43
N TYR A 493 -18.43 27.40 -8.14
CA TYR A 493 -19.83 27.17 -8.49
C TYR A 493 -20.21 27.92 -9.76
N PHE A 494 -20.92 27.25 -10.65
CA PHE A 494 -21.35 27.79 -11.94
C PHE A 494 -22.75 28.40 -11.86
N ASP A 495 -23.49 28.09 -10.80
CA ASP A 495 -24.85 28.60 -10.53
C ASP A 495 -24.94 29.32 -9.17
N GLU A 496 -25.93 30.19 -9.01
CA GLU A 496 -26.16 30.91 -7.76
C GLU A 496 -26.67 30.00 -6.64
N GLU A 497 -27.34 28.90 -6.99
CA GLU A 497 -27.86 27.91 -6.04
C GLU A 497 -26.79 26.91 -5.53
N GLN A 498 -25.55 27.07 -5.96
CA GLN A 498 -24.40 26.20 -5.59
C GLN A 498 -24.61 24.70 -5.85
N LYS A 499 -25.45 24.38 -6.84
CA LYS A 499 -25.77 23.01 -7.22
C LYS A 499 -24.81 22.43 -8.28
N ASP A 500 -24.32 23.27 -9.22
CA ASP A 500 -23.37 22.91 -10.25
C ASP A 500 -22.01 23.54 -9.93
N GLY A 501 -21.05 22.74 -9.52
CA GLY A 501 -19.74 23.24 -9.11
C GLY A 501 -18.62 22.23 -9.34
N ILE A 502 -17.40 22.73 -9.35
CA ILE A 502 -16.19 21.93 -9.53
C ILE A 502 -15.17 22.26 -8.47
N GLY A 503 -14.56 21.21 -7.92
CA GLY A 503 -13.42 21.34 -7.01
C GLY A 503 -12.16 21.69 -7.77
N PHE A 504 -11.40 22.67 -7.30
CA PHE A 504 -10.11 23.04 -7.87
C PHE A 504 -9.07 23.26 -6.78
N ASP A 505 -7.80 23.12 -7.15
CA ASP A 505 -6.68 23.35 -6.25
C ASP A 505 -6.26 24.81 -6.34
N LEU A 506 -6.14 25.45 -5.18
CA LEU A 506 -5.84 26.87 -5.03
C LEU A 506 -4.48 27.01 -4.34
N PHE A 507 -3.54 27.67 -5.02
CA PHE A 507 -2.20 27.92 -4.51
C PHE A 507 -2.00 29.40 -4.30
N PHE A 508 -1.88 29.83 -3.06
CA PHE A 508 -1.44 31.18 -2.75
C PHE A 508 0.06 31.20 -2.59
N GLN A 509 0.69 32.23 -3.14
CA GLN A 509 2.11 32.47 -3.01
C GLN A 509 2.39 33.96 -2.86
N LYS A 510 3.41 34.26 -2.07
CA LYS A 510 3.81 35.63 -1.80
C LYS A 510 4.83 36.14 -2.82
N GLU A 511 5.73 35.26 -3.25
CA GLU A 511 6.80 35.60 -4.18
C GLU A 511 6.31 35.59 -5.62
N THR A 512 6.84 36.48 -6.45
CA THR A 512 6.58 36.55 -7.90
C THR A 512 7.23 35.39 -8.67
N ASP A 513 8.05 34.61 -8.00
CA ASP A 513 8.86 33.54 -8.60
C ASP A 513 8.19 32.17 -8.59
N ALA A 514 6.87 32.12 -8.67
CA ALA A 514 6.12 30.87 -8.81
C ALA A 514 6.56 30.04 -10.01
N GLU A 515 6.85 30.74 -11.07
CA GLU A 515 7.34 30.13 -12.30
C GLU A 515 8.62 29.33 -12.03
N ASP A 516 9.54 29.89 -11.26
CA ASP A 516 10.79 29.21 -10.88
C ASP A 516 10.57 28.07 -9.88
N PHE A 517 9.75 28.28 -8.84
CA PHE A 517 9.51 27.26 -7.82
C PHE A 517 8.76 26.03 -8.37
N TYR A 518 7.66 26.27 -9.08
CA TYR A 518 6.85 25.19 -9.64
C TYR A 518 7.35 24.70 -11.00
N GLY A 519 8.29 25.43 -11.66
CA GLY A 519 8.67 25.16 -13.03
C GLY A 519 7.47 25.29 -13.97
N LEU A 520 6.63 26.29 -13.75
CA LEU A 520 5.41 26.48 -14.52
C LEU A 520 5.74 26.86 -15.97
N ASN A 521 5.10 26.14 -16.90
CA ASN A 521 5.10 26.54 -18.30
C ASN A 521 3.91 27.47 -18.53
N VAL A 522 4.17 28.77 -18.59
CA VAL A 522 3.14 29.80 -18.74
C VAL A 522 2.97 30.14 -20.21
N SER A 523 1.73 30.01 -20.71
CA SER A 523 1.31 30.43 -22.03
C SER A 523 0.38 31.64 -21.93
N ASP A 524 0.21 32.37 -23.04
CA ASP A 524 -0.69 33.52 -23.15
C ASP A 524 -0.39 34.63 -22.10
N MET A 525 0.90 34.86 -21.80
CA MET A 525 1.33 35.80 -20.77
C MET A 525 0.98 37.24 -21.13
N LYS A 526 0.33 37.95 -20.22
CA LYS A 526 -0.06 39.36 -20.38
C LYS A 526 0.91 40.27 -19.61
N ALA A 527 1.34 41.34 -20.25
CA ALA A 527 2.24 42.31 -19.66
C ALA A 527 1.53 43.38 -18.81
N ASP A 528 0.31 43.73 -19.18
CA ASP A 528 -0.46 44.81 -18.54
C ASP A 528 -1.43 44.27 -17.45
N VAL A 529 -0.87 43.54 -16.47
CA VAL A 529 -1.63 42.99 -15.34
C VAL A 529 -1.01 43.57 -14.05
N ASN A 530 -1.86 43.84 -13.05
CA ASN A 530 -1.39 44.32 -11.74
C ASN A 530 -0.28 43.40 -11.19
N PRO A 531 0.96 43.86 -10.98
CA PRO A 531 2.07 43.02 -10.57
C PRO A 531 1.90 42.44 -9.14
N GLU A 532 1.07 43.07 -8.32
CA GLU A 532 0.85 42.65 -6.93
C GLU A 532 -0.33 41.72 -6.73
N ARG A 533 -1.27 41.66 -7.72
CA ARG A 533 -2.49 40.86 -7.56
C ARG A 533 -2.96 40.24 -8.87
N PHE A 534 -2.61 39.00 -9.11
CA PHE A 534 -2.93 38.28 -10.33
C PHE A 534 -3.06 36.76 -10.12
N VAL A 535 -3.57 36.07 -11.13
CA VAL A 535 -3.68 34.60 -11.13
C VAL A 535 -3.14 33.98 -12.41
N TYR A 536 -2.60 32.76 -12.26
CA TYR A 536 -2.43 31.80 -13.35
C TYR A 536 -3.49 30.74 -13.27
N VAL A 537 -4.10 30.39 -14.40
CA VAL A 537 -5.20 29.42 -14.48
C VAL A 537 -4.75 28.20 -15.28
N SER A 538 -4.96 26.99 -14.78
CA SER A 538 -4.61 25.77 -15.53
C SER A 538 -5.45 25.66 -16.80
N GLU A 539 -4.86 25.11 -17.87
CA GLU A 539 -5.52 24.93 -19.15
C GLU A 539 -6.77 24.02 -19.04
N ALA A 540 -6.74 23.03 -18.13
CA ALA A 540 -7.88 22.18 -17.85
C ALA A 540 -9.04 22.99 -17.25
N PHE A 541 -8.75 23.89 -16.29
CA PHE A 541 -9.76 24.72 -15.66
C PHE A 541 -10.29 25.78 -16.62
N ARG A 542 -9.42 26.39 -17.43
CA ARG A 542 -9.80 27.30 -18.50
C ARG A 542 -10.82 26.66 -19.45
N LYS A 543 -10.58 25.42 -19.90
CA LYS A 543 -11.51 24.72 -20.81
C LYS A 543 -12.91 24.56 -20.22
N ILE A 544 -13.02 24.15 -18.95
CA ILE A 544 -14.33 24.00 -18.33
C ILE A 544 -15.01 25.34 -18.11
N LEU A 545 -14.25 26.39 -17.76
CA LEU A 545 -14.81 27.75 -17.63
C LEU A 545 -15.35 28.27 -18.98
N ILE A 546 -14.69 27.93 -20.09
CA ILE A 546 -15.18 28.26 -21.44
C ILE A 546 -16.47 27.48 -21.75
N GLU A 547 -16.48 26.17 -21.49
CA GLU A 547 -17.66 25.31 -21.70
C GLU A 547 -18.87 25.80 -20.88
N LYS A 548 -18.65 26.19 -19.65
CA LYS A 548 -19.70 26.75 -18.75
C LYS A 548 -19.97 28.22 -18.97
N LYS A 549 -19.38 28.88 -19.97
CA LYS A 549 -19.53 30.30 -20.32
C LYS A 549 -19.18 31.28 -19.18
N ARG A 550 -18.25 30.90 -18.30
CA ARG A 550 -17.71 31.69 -17.19
C ARG A 550 -16.34 32.31 -17.48
N TRP A 551 -15.75 32.07 -18.65
CA TRP A 551 -14.44 32.59 -19.03
C TRP A 551 -14.57 33.90 -19.84
N ASN A 552 -14.06 35.02 -19.29
CA ASN A 552 -13.96 36.31 -19.98
C ASN A 552 -12.56 36.62 -20.52
N GLY A 553 -11.56 35.82 -20.14
CA GLY A 553 -10.16 35.97 -20.52
C GLY A 553 -9.42 37.13 -19.87
N LYS A 554 -10.06 37.94 -19.01
CA LYS A 554 -9.45 39.10 -18.34
C LYS A 554 -9.33 38.88 -16.84
N THR A 555 -10.43 38.50 -16.22
CA THR A 555 -10.54 38.37 -14.77
C THR A 555 -11.14 37.03 -14.40
N LEU A 556 -10.86 36.57 -13.19
CA LEU A 556 -11.45 35.39 -12.56
C LEU A 556 -11.89 35.76 -11.15
N GLU A 557 -13.19 35.58 -10.88
CA GLU A 557 -13.75 35.75 -9.55
C GLU A 557 -13.56 34.42 -8.78
N LEU A 558 -12.77 34.45 -7.72
CA LEU A 558 -12.58 33.31 -6.83
C LEU A 558 -13.53 33.39 -5.64
N PRO A 559 -14.32 32.34 -5.38
CA PRO A 559 -15.23 32.31 -4.24
C PRO A 559 -14.48 32.63 -2.94
N GLN A 560 -14.99 33.54 -2.12
CA GLN A 560 -14.45 34.01 -0.84
C GLN A 560 -13.18 34.91 -0.95
N PHE A 561 -12.54 35.03 -2.11
CA PHE A 561 -11.29 35.76 -2.27
C PHE A 561 -11.41 37.00 -3.18
N GLY A 562 -12.50 37.09 -3.95
CA GLY A 562 -12.80 38.21 -4.85
C GLY A 562 -12.21 38.05 -6.26
N GLU A 563 -12.14 39.15 -7.00
CA GLU A 563 -11.76 39.17 -8.41
C GLU A 563 -10.25 39.38 -8.59
N TYR A 564 -9.64 38.59 -9.47
CA TYR A 564 -8.23 38.66 -9.85
C TYR A 564 -8.06 38.80 -11.35
N GLU A 565 -7.02 39.52 -11.77
CA GLU A 565 -6.62 39.59 -13.17
C GLU A 565 -5.87 38.32 -13.59
N ILE A 566 -6.20 37.79 -14.78
CA ILE A 566 -5.56 36.59 -15.33
C ILE A 566 -4.28 37.02 -16.04
N LYS A 567 -3.12 36.65 -15.49
CA LYS A 567 -1.81 36.93 -16.06
C LYS A 567 -1.39 35.94 -17.15
N GLY A 568 -1.85 34.71 -17.06
CA GLY A 568 -1.55 33.68 -18.06
C GLY A 568 -2.22 32.33 -17.76
N THR A 569 -1.98 31.38 -18.65
CA THR A 569 -2.42 29.99 -18.49
C THR A 569 -1.23 29.07 -18.26
N ILE A 570 -1.42 28.04 -17.47
CA ILE A 570 -0.39 27.05 -17.13
C ILE A 570 -0.86 25.65 -17.57
N ASP A 571 0.06 24.81 -18.02
CA ASP A 571 -0.27 23.47 -18.46
C ASP A 571 -0.76 22.63 -17.27
N LYS A 572 0.04 22.57 -16.22
CA LYS A 572 -0.23 21.80 -14.98
C LYS A 572 0.58 22.33 -13.81
N VAL A 573 0.10 22.09 -12.60
CA VAL A 573 0.85 22.33 -11.37
C VAL A 573 1.53 21.04 -10.94
N PRO A 574 2.81 21.06 -10.56
CA PRO A 574 3.51 19.89 -10.04
C PRO A 574 2.80 19.24 -8.84
N PHE A 575 2.88 17.90 -8.75
CA PHE A 575 2.30 17.07 -7.68
C PHE A 575 0.77 17.08 -7.58
N LYS A 576 0.07 17.51 -8.63
CA LYS A 576 -1.39 17.46 -8.71
C LYS A 576 -1.86 16.53 -9.82
N GLU A 577 -3.00 15.88 -9.57
CA GLU A 577 -3.59 14.91 -10.51
C GLU A 577 -3.95 15.61 -11.84
N ALA A 578 -3.45 15.07 -12.95
CA ALA A 578 -3.64 15.65 -14.28
C ALA A 578 -5.09 15.64 -14.76
N ASP A 579 -5.90 14.65 -14.34
CA ASP A 579 -7.28 14.48 -14.78
C ASP A 579 -8.26 15.48 -14.16
N LYS A 580 -7.90 16.00 -13.00
CA LYS A 580 -8.65 17.02 -12.29
C LYS A 580 -7.84 18.31 -12.19
N GLY A 581 -6.93 18.51 -13.12
CA GLY A 581 -5.94 19.60 -13.12
C GLY A 581 -6.53 21.02 -13.13
N TYR A 582 -7.67 21.18 -12.48
CA TYR A 582 -8.30 22.46 -12.20
C TYR A 582 -7.51 23.12 -11.08
N ALA A 583 -6.62 23.99 -11.47
CA ALA A 583 -5.74 24.69 -10.53
C ALA A 583 -5.68 26.18 -10.84
N VAL A 584 -5.60 26.97 -9.79
CA VAL A 584 -5.37 28.40 -9.85
C VAL A 584 -4.20 28.76 -8.93
N VAL A 585 -3.18 29.40 -9.47
CA VAL A 585 -2.06 29.92 -8.70
C VAL A 585 -2.29 31.43 -8.50
N VAL A 586 -2.46 31.83 -7.25
CA VAL A 586 -2.76 33.21 -6.85
C VAL A 586 -1.55 33.88 -6.29
N HIS A 587 -1.19 35.03 -6.86
CA HIS A 587 -0.23 35.96 -6.27
C HIS A 587 -1.03 37.10 -5.64
N ASP A 588 -1.03 37.14 -4.31
CA ASP A 588 -1.66 38.22 -3.54
C ASP A 588 -1.02 38.32 -2.14
N PRO A 589 -0.02 39.18 -1.98
CA PRO A 589 0.69 39.34 -0.69
C PRO A 589 -0.18 39.99 0.40
N SER A 590 -1.32 40.57 0.04
CA SER A 590 -2.22 41.25 0.99
C SER A 590 -3.23 40.33 1.67
N GLN A 591 -3.30 39.06 1.26
CA GLN A 591 -4.24 38.10 1.84
C GLN A 591 -3.96 37.84 3.33
N PRO A 592 -5.01 37.89 4.19
CA PRO A 592 -4.83 37.66 5.64
C PRO A 592 -4.28 36.29 5.99
N MET A 593 -4.44 35.30 5.11
CA MET A 593 -3.85 33.96 5.26
C MET A 593 -2.31 33.95 5.18
N ALA A 594 -1.69 35.09 4.88
CA ALA A 594 -0.22 35.20 4.74
C ALA A 594 0.56 34.74 5.99
N ALA A 595 -0.04 34.83 7.17
CA ALA A 595 0.54 34.32 8.41
C ALA A 595 0.68 32.78 8.42
N TYR A 596 -0.12 32.07 7.64
CA TYR A 596 -0.18 30.60 7.61
C TYR A 596 0.55 29.97 6.42
N TYR A 597 1.28 30.79 5.61
CA TYR A 597 2.05 30.25 4.50
C TYR A 597 3.10 29.25 4.98
N ASP A 598 3.09 28.06 4.38
CA ASP A 598 4.18 27.10 4.52
C ASP A 598 5.51 27.73 4.09
N ARG A 599 6.59 27.38 4.77
CA ARG A 599 7.95 27.75 4.34
C ARG A 599 8.60 26.56 3.69
N VAL A 600 8.99 26.75 2.41
CA VAL A 600 9.79 25.76 1.69
C VAL A 600 11.19 26.31 1.52
N ILE A 601 12.12 25.66 2.16
CA ILE A 601 13.51 26.04 2.23
C ILE A 601 14.29 25.29 1.16
N MET A 602 14.95 26.05 0.29
CA MET A 602 15.95 25.54 -0.62
C MET A 602 17.32 25.64 0.08
N PRO A 603 17.91 24.52 0.49
CA PRO A 603 19.20 24.54 1.16
C PRO A 603 20.33 24.81 0.16
N LYS A 604 21.39 25.45 0.62
CA LYS A 604 22.64 25.58 -0.14
C LYS A 604 23.19 24.20 -0.52
N PRO A 605 23.83 24.02 -1.68
CA PRO A 605 24.36 22.76 -2.13
C PRO A 605 25.24 22.07 -1.06
N GLY A 606 24.90 20.83 -0.70
CA GLY A 606 25.62 20.03 0.30
C GLY A 606 25.32 20.37 1.76
N MET A 607 24.42 21.34 2.03
CA MET A 607 24.03 21.74 3.39
C MET A 607 22.66 21.18 3.83
N GLU A 608 22.06 20.25 3.10
CA GLU A 608 20.70 19.74 3.38
C GLU A 608 20.55 19.20 4.82
N LYS A 609 21.54 18.43 5.30
CA LYS A 609 21.52 17.87 6.67
C LYS A 609 21.67 18.95 7.74
N LYS A 610 22.47 19.99 7.43
CA LYS A 610 22.69 21.12 8.33
C LYS A 610 21.43 21.95 8.42
N ALA A 611 20.83 22.29 7.28
CA ALA A 611 19.57 23.03 7.20
C ALA A 611 18.46 22.32 8.00
N PHE A 612 18.35 21.00 7.87
CA PHE A 612 17.35 20.23 8.60
C PHE A 612 17.50 20.38 10.12
N ARG A 613 18.72 20.31 10.66
CA ARG A 613 19.00 20.49 12.10
C ARG A 613 18.76 21.92 12.54
N GLU A 614 19.23 22.90 11.79
CA GLU A 614 19.03 24.33 12.11
C GLU A 614 17.52 24.67 12.17
N ILE A 615 16.69 24.04 11.29
CA ILE A 615 15.24 24.20 11.34
C ILE A 615 14.65 23.52 12.58
N GLU A 616 15.11 22.32 12.94
CA GLU A 616 14.67 21.65 14.18
C GLU A 616 14.98 22.49 15.43
N ASP A 617 16.16 23.09 15.46
CA ASP A 617 16.57 23.97 16.56
C ASP A 617 15.72 25.25 16.59
N ALA A 618 15.45 25.85 15.42
CA ALA A 618 14.58 27.03 15.32
C ALA A 618 13.15 26.74 15.80
N ILE A 619 12.60 25.56 15.48
CA ILE A 619 11.28 25.13 15.98
C ILE A 619 11.29 25.00 17.51
N ARG A 620 12.30 24.36 18.11
CA ARG A 620 12.39 24.20 19.55
C ARG A 620 12.50 25.51 20.30
N GLU A 621 13.20 26.48 19.70
CA GLU A 621 13.40 27.79 20.31
C GLU A 621 12.19 28.71 20.16
N ALA A 622 11.51 28.68 18.98
CA ALA A 622 10.38 29.56 18.74
C ALA A 622 9.09 29.01 19.42
N ILE A 623 8.94 27.69 19.46
CA ILE A 623 7.69 27.07 19.92
C ILE A 623 8.02 25.93 20.89
N PRO A 624 8.47 26.27 22.11
CA PRO A 624 8.80 25.27 23.12
C PRO A 624 7.55 24.47 23.52
N GLY A 625 7.71 23.14 23.71
CA GLY A 625 6.62 22.25 24.07
C GLY A 625 5.82 21.67 22.89
N ARG A 626 5.94 22.17 21.66
CA ARG A 626 5.31 21.58 20.47
C ARG A 626 6.12 20.39 19.98
N ILE A 627 5.49 19.20 19.99
CA ILE A 627 6.15 17.93 19.61
C ILE A 627 5.79 17.43 18.21
N ASP A 628 4.79 18.02 17.60
CA ASP A 628 4.23 17.62 16.31
C ASP A 628 4.85 18.39 15.13
N ILE A 629 5.37 19.59 15.37
CA ILE A 629 5.99 20.39 14.32
C ILE A 629 7.41 19.88 14.08
N LYS A 630 7.64 19.38 12.88
CA LYS A 630 8.95 18.87 12.45
C LYS A 630 9.21 19.30 11.02
N PRO A 631 10.47 19.59 10.66
CA PRO A 631 10.80 19.79 9.27
C PRO A 631 10.55 18.52 8.48
N GLN A 632 9.97 18.65 7.31
CA GLN A 632 9.66 17.53 6.41
C GLN A 632 10.32 17.77 5.06
N ARG A 633 10.69 16.72 4.36
CA ARG A 633 11.10 16.87 2.96
C ARG A 633 9.89 17.24 2.13
N PHE A 634 9.96 18.32 1.39
CA PHE A 634 8.87 18.84 0.57
C PHE A 634 8.30 17.75 -0.36
N TYR A 635 9.20 17.05 -1.06
CA TYR A 635 8.78 15.93 -1.91
C TYR A 635 7.95 14.87 -1.17
N ALA A 636 8.38 14.46 0.02
CA ALA A 636 7.68 13.43 0.79
C ALA A 636 6.28 13.88 1.24
N SER A 637 6.08 15.19 1.46
CA SER A 637 4.76 15.72 1.79
C SER A 637 3.82 15.80 0.58
N MET A 638 4.35 16.07 -0.62
CA MET A 638 3.55 16.30 -1.82
C MET A 638 3.32 15.02 -2.64
N ALA A 639 4.29 14.11 -2.68
CA ALA A 639 4.26 12.91 -3.53
C ALA A 639 3.97 11.61 -2.75
N ALA A 640 3.38 11.68 -1.56
CA ALA A 640 3.17 10.51 -0.70
C ALA A 640 2.37 9.39 -1.40
N GLN A 641 1.32 9.73 -2.15
CA GLN A 641 0.51 8.75 -2.89
C GLN A 641 1.30 8.09 -4.02
N TYR A 642 2.08 8.88 -4.76
CA TYR A 642 2.95 8.38 -5.81
C TYR A 642 4.03 7.43 -5.25
N ASP A 643 4.63 7.76 -4.11
CA ASP A 643 5.63 6.90 -3.46
C ASP A 643 5.05 5.54 -3.05
N ILE A 644 3.80 5.50 -2.59
CA ILE A 644 3.11 4.23 -2.29
C ILE A 644 2.97 3.38 -3.55
N ILE A 645 2.58 3.97 -4.66
CA ILE A 645 2.43 3.26 -5.94
C ILE A 645 3.78 2.75 -6.43
N ILE A 646 4.83 3.57 -6.37
CA ILE A 646 6.18 3.13 -6.73
C ILE A 646 6.67 1.99 -5.82
N ALA A 647 6.34 2.03 -4.52
CA ALA A 647 6.65 0.92 -3.61
C ALA A 647 5.97 -0.37 -4.05
N MET A 648 4.68 -0.31 -4.39
CA MET A 648 3.91 -1.46 -4.86
C MET A 648 4.44 -2.00 -6.20
N MET A 649 4.74 -1.11 -7.14
CA MET A 649 5.38 -1.49 -8.41
C MET A 649 6.72 -2.18 -8.16
N THR A 650 7.53 -1.66 -7.25
CA THR A 650 8.83 -2.24 -6.87
C THR A 650 8.67 -3.66 -6.33
N VAL A 651 7.68 -3.90 -5.46
CA VAL A 651 7.37 -5.25 -4.95
C VAL A 651 7.01 -6.19 -6.12
N ILE A 652 6.18 -5.76 -7.06
CA ILE A 652 5.80 -6.56 -8.23
C ILE A 652 7.01 -6.86 -9.12
N TYR A 653 7.92 -5.90 -9.33
CA TYR A 653 9.15 -6.12 -10.09
C TYR A 653 10.07 -7.14 -9.39
N ILE A 654 10.22 -7.06 -8.07
CA ILE A 654 11.01 -8.03 -7.30
C ILE A 654 10.38 -9.42 -7.41
N LEU A 655 9.07 -9.55 -7.25
CA LEU A 655 8.34 -10.81 -7.41
C LEU A 655 8.52 -11.39 -8.81
N SER A 656 8.43 -10.56 -9.84
CA SER A 656 8.65 -10.96 -11.23
C SER A 656 10.08 -11.46 -11.44
N ALA A 657 11.09 -10.74 -10.97
CA ALA A 657 12.49 -11.13 -11.10
C ALA A 657 12.78 -12.46 -10.40
N VAL A 658 12.30 -12.64 -9.17
CA VAL A 658 12.46 -13.89 -8.41
C VAL A 658 11.73 -15.05 -9.12
N SER A 659 10.53 -14.81 -9.64
CA SER A 659 9.77 -15.79 -10.40
C SER A 659 10.52 -16.24 -11.67
N VAL A 660 11.11 -15.31 -12.41
CA VAL A 660 11.94 -15.60 -13.60
C VAL A 660 13.17 -16.45 -13.23
N VAL A 661 13.92 -16.03 -12.22
CA VAL A 661 15.12 -16.76 -11.77
C VAL A 661 14.77 -18.17 -11.31
N THR A 662 13.71 -18.34 -10.53
CA THR A 662 13.27 -19.67 -10.08
C THR A 662 12.78 -20.53 -11.24
N THR A 663 12.17 -19.94 -12.27
CA THR A 663 11.76 -20.65 -13.49
C THR A 663 12.97 -21.09 -14.29
N MET A 664 13.98 -20.25 -14.48
CA MET A 664 15.24 -20.63 -15.10
C MET A 664 15.90 -21.82 -14.38
N ALA A 665 16.00 -21.76 -13.05
CA ALA A 665 16.54 -22.82 -12.23
C ALA A 665 15.76 -24.13 -12.37
N ALA A 666 14.42 -24.04 -12.41
CA ALA A 666 13.55 -25.19 -12.55
C ALA A 666 13.64 -25.86 -13.94
N VAL A 667 13.68 -25.06 -15.00
CA VAL A 667 13.89 -25.53 -16.38
C VAL A 667 15.26 -26.18 -16.51
N TYR A 668 16.30 -25.51 -16.03
CA TYR A 668 17.67 -26.05 -16.03
C TYR A 668 17.77 -27.39 -15.30
N ALA A 669 17.19 -27.48 -14.10
CA ALA A 669 17.15 -28.72 -13.32
C ALA A 669 16.35 -29.80 -14.03
N GLY A 670 15.21 -29.47 -14.64
CA GLY A 670 14.38 -30.38 -15.42
C GLY A 670 15.13 -30.95 -16.62
N VAL A 671 15.73 -30.11 -17.45
CA VAL A 671 16.52 -30.53 -18.61
C VAL A 671 17.73 -31.35 -18.19
N SER A 672 18.41 -30.96 -17.10
CA SER A 672 19.56 -31.70 -16.56
C SER A 672 19.18 -33.13 -16.13
N LEU A 673 18.02 -33.28 -15.48
CA LEU A 673 17.55 -34.61 -15.09
C LEU A 673 17.13 -35.46 -16.28
N ASP A 674 16.41 -34.89 -17.25
CA ASP A 674 16.02 -35.60 -18.47
C ASP A 674 17.26 -36.03 -19.28
N THR A 675 18.27 -35.18 -19.33
CA THR A 675 19.59 -35.52 -19.94
C THR A 675 20.22 -36.71 -19.27
N ARG A 676 20.33 -36.75 -17.93
CA ARG A 676 20.93 -37.87 -17.18
C ARG A 676 20.16 -39.17 -17.42
N ARG A 677 18.85 -39.14 -17.50
CA ARG A 677 18.02 -40.32 -17.74
C ARG A 677 18.14 -40.84 -19.17
N ARG A 678 18.39 -39.97 -20.16
CA ARG A 678 18.52 -40.30 -21.57
C ARG A 678 19.97 -40.29 -22.03
N ARG A 679 20.94 -40.40 -21.12
CA ARG A 679 22.39 -40.33 -21.45
C ARG A 679 22.78 -41.27 -22.58
N LYS A 680 22.42 -42.56 -22.48
CA LYS A 680 22.71 -43.54 -23.50
C LYS A 680 22.06 -43.24 -24.83
N GLU A 681 20.77 -42.80 -24.82
CA GLU A 681 20.05 -42.38 -26.03
C GLU A 681 20.74 -41.16 -26.70
N MET A 682 21.16 -40.18 -25.91
CA MET A 682 21.85 -38.98 -26.41
C MET A 682 23.23 -39.33 -26.98
N ALA A 683 24.01 -40.21 -26.30
CA ALA A 683 25.28 -40.66 -26.81
C ALA A 683 25.14 -41.38 -28.14
N LEU A 684 24.22 -42.33 -28.24
CA LEU A 684 23.95 -43.06 -29.50
C LEU A 684 23.53 -42.12 -30.64
N ARG A 685 22.64 -41.16 -30.37
CA ARG A 685 22.22 -40.16 -31.37
C ARG A 685 23.37 -39.26 -31.81
N LYS A 686 24.24 -38.85 -30.87
CA LYS A 686 25.42 -38.04 -31.17
C LYS A 686 26.43 -38.81 -32.00
N LEU A 687 26.67 -40.11 -31.69
CA LEU A 687 27.50 -40.97 -32.50
C LEU A 687 26.95 -41.19 -33.92
N ASN A 688 25.61 -41.20 -34.07
CA ASN A 688 24.93 -41.27 -35.37
C ASN A 688 24.81 -39.90 -36.08
N GLY A 689 25.59 -38.89 -35.64
CA GLY A 689 25.65 -37.60 -36.33
C GLY A 689 24.51 -36.62 -36.00
N ALA A 690 23.72 -36.85 -34.92
CA ALA A 690 22.66 -35.92 -34.54
C ALA A 690 23.26 -34.58 -34.06
N GLY A 691 22.96 -33.52 -34.81
CA GLY A 691 23.37 -32.16 -34.49
C GLY A 691 22.58 -31.57 -33.31
N PRO A 692 23.00 -30.37 -32.81
CA PRO A 692 22.40 -29.74 -31.64
C PRO A 692 20.89 -29.43 -31.82
N LYS A 693 20.43 -29.14 -33.03
CA LYS A 693 19.03 -28.91 -33.37
C LYS A 693 18.14 -30.13 -33.10
N VAL A 694 18.60 -31.32 -33.47
CA VAL A 694 17.83 -32.58 -33.27
C VAL A 694 17.72 -32.89 -31.77
N ILE A 695 18.81 -32.71 -31.03
CA ILE A 695 18.81 -32.90 -29.56
C ILE A 695 17.92 -31.84 -28.87
N ALA A 696 18.01 -30.59 -29.32
CA ALA A 696 17.14 -29.52 -28.80
C ALA A 696 15.66 -29.84 -28.96
N MET A 697 15.24 -30.33 -30.13
CA MET A 697 13.84 -30.61 -30.43
C MET A 697 13.22 -31.66 -29.48
N ILE A 698 14.02 -32.62 -29.01
CA ILE A 698 13.55 -33.65 -28.05
C ILE A 698 13.11 -33.04 -26.72
N PHE A 699 13.88 -32.05 -26.24
CA PHE A 699 13.55 -31.34 -25.01
C PHE A 699 12.46 -30.29 -25.27
N LEU A 700 12.58 -29.55 -26.35
CA LEU A 700 11.69 -28.44 -26.69
C LEU A 700 10.22 -28.88 -26.79
N ARG A 701 9.94 -30.06 -27.35
CA ARG A 701 8.58 -30.59 -27.50
C ARG A 701 7.83 -30.64 -26.17
N THR A 702 8.50 -31.09 -25.10
CA THR A 702 7.87 -31.16 -23.77
C THR A 702 7.60 -29.76 -23.21
N TYR A 703 8.58 -28.83 -23.35
CA TYR A 703 8.45 -27.48 -22.81
C TYR A 703 7.48 -26.62 -23.63
N ILE A 704 7.34 -26.85 -24.94
CA ILE A 704 6.31 -26.17 -25.76
C ILE A 704 4.92 -26.47 -25.19
N VAL A 705 4.62 -27.73 -24.90
CA VAL A 705 3.32 -28.10 -24.35
C VAL A 705 3.10 -27.44 -22.96
N ILE A 706 4.12 -27.47 -22.10
CA ILE A 706 4.06 -26.86 -20.77
C ILE A 706 3.81 -25.35 -20.88
N VAL A 707 4.57 -24.66 -21.76
CA VAL A 707 4.40 -23.22 -21.97
C VAL A 707 3.04 -22.88 -22.57
N ALA A 708 2.55 -23.67 -23.52
CA ALA A 708 1.24 -23.45 -24.14
C ALA A 708 0.10 -23.54 -23.10
N VAL A 709 0.12 -24.58 -22.25
CA VAL A 709 -0.88 -24.72 -21.18
C VAL A 709 -0.73 -23.60 -20.17
N ALA A 710 0.52 -23.26 -19.77
CA ALA A 710 0.80 -22.17 -18.86
C ALA A 710 0.34 -20.81 -19.41
N ALA A 711 0.51 -20.57 -20.70
CA ALA A 711 0.07 -19.32 -21.35
C ALA A 711 -1.47 -19.19 -21.31
N VAL A 712 -2.22 -20.24 -21.62
CA VAL A 712 -3.69 -20.18 -21.55
C VAL A 712 -4.19 -19.90 -20.14
N THR A 713 -3.65 -20.62 -19.15
CA THR A 713 -4.04 -20.40 -17.73
C THR A 713 -3.59 -19.04 -17.21
N ALA A 714 -2.39 -18.55 -17.60
CA ALA A 714 -1.90 -17.24 -17.24
C ALA A 714 -2.75 -16.12 -17.87
N LEU A 715 -3.23 -16.28 -19.10
CA LEU A 715 -4.08 -15.30 -19.77
C LEU A 715 -5.39 -15.08 -18.99
N SER A 716 -6.03 -16.17 -18.55
CA SER A 716 -7.28 -16.08 -17.78
C SER A 716 -7.06 -15.36 -16.45
N LEU A 717 -5.98 -15.70 -15.73
CA LEU A 717 -5.64 -15.05 -14.47
C LEU A 717 -5.21 -13.58 -14.70
N TYR A 718 -4.47 -13.32 -15.76
CA TYR A 718 -4.04 -11.98 -16.11
C TYR A 718 -5.21 -11.05 -16.39
N TYR A 719 -6.21 -11.53 -17.12
CA TYR A 719 -7.42 -10.74 -17.42
C TYR A 719 -8.16 -10.34 -16.13
N ILE A 720 -8.33 -11.27 -15.19
CA ILE A 720 -9.01 -11.02 -13.91
C ILE A 720 -8.21 -10.05 -13.03
N LEU A 721 -6.89 -10.22 -12.96
CA LEU A 721 -6.04 -9.48 -12.02
C LEU A 721 -5.55 -8.14 -12.58
N SER A 722 -5.39 -8.03 -13.90
CA SER A 722 -4.89 -6.79 -14.54
C SER A 722 -5.84 -5.62 -14.31
N GLU A 723 -7.14 -5.84 -14.37
CA GLU A 723 -8.13 -4.80 -14.10
C GLU A 723 -8.00 -4.28 -12.67
N SER A 724 -7.90 -5.18 -11.68
CA SER A 724 -7.74 -4.79 -10.27
C SER A 724 -6.44 -4.05 -10.01
N VAL A 725 -5.32 -4.53 -10.56
CA VAL A 725 -4.01 -3.86 -10.44
C VAL A 725 -4.02 -2.50 -11.15
N PHE A 726 -4.67 -2.44 -12.30
CA PHE A 726 -4.74 -1.25 -13.11
C PHE A 726 -5.59 -0.15 -12.46
N MET A 727 -6.79 -0.51 -11.97
CA MET A 727 -7.66 0.40 -11.20
C MET A 727 -6.95 0.95 -9.96
N MET A 728 -6.14 0.12 -9.30
CA MET A 728 -5.35 0.51 -8.14
C MET A 728 -4.29 1.57 -8.47
N VAL A 729 -3.60 1.41 -9.59
CA VAL A 729 -2.44 2.25 -9.95
C VAL A 729 -2.88 3.53 -10.63
N SER A 730 -3.95 3.49 -11.41
CA SER A 730 -4.40 4.61 -12.24
C SER A 730 -5.71 5.26 -11.78
N GLY A 731 -6.35 4.74 -10.74
CA GLY A 731 -7.69 5.21 -10.36
C GLY A 731 -8.74 5.04 -11.46
N GLY A 732 -8.47 4.20 -12.47
CA GLY A 732 -9.36 4.00 -13.63
C GLY A 732 -9.16 4.98 -14.78
N ILE A 733 -8.20 5.88 -14.69
CA ILE A 733 -7.99 6.99 -15.63
C ILE A 733 -7.28 6.57 -16.93
N ILE A 734 -6.39 5.57 -16.87
CA ILE A 734 -5.64 5.12 -18.04
C ILE A 734 -6.36 3.94 -18.68
N GLY A 735 -6.60 4.01 -19.99
CA GLY A 735 -7.00 2.84 -20.79
C GLY A 735 -5.86 1.83 -20.84
N GLY A 736 -6.09 0.60 -20.35
CA GLY A 736 -5.07 -0.43 -20.25
C GLY A 736 -4.58 -0.94 -21.61
N TYR A 737 -3.34 -1.46 -21.63
CA TYR A 737 -2.77 -2.24 -22.73
C TYR A 737 -2.76 -3.74 -22.40
N PRO A 738 -3.87 -4.38 -21.98
CA PRO A 738 -3.82 -5.68 -21.33
C PRO A 738 -3.25 -6.76 -22.25
N LEU A 739 -3.63 -6.79 -23.52
CA LEU A 739 -3.18 -7.82 -24.44
C LEU A 739 -1.72 -7.63 -24.89
N GLN A 740 -1.30 -6.40 -25.14
CA GLN A 740 0.07 -6.10 -25.59
C GLN A 740 1.09 -6.44 -24.49
N SER A 741 0.84 -6.04 -23.25
CA SER A 741 1.72 -6.33 -22.13
C SER A 741 1.75 -7.83 -21.80
N TYR A 742 0.62 -8.53 -21.94
CA TYR A 742 0.58 -9.98 -21.81
C TYR A 742 1.47 -10.67 -22.87
N VAL A 743 1.32 -10.31 -24.14
CA VAL A 743 2.13 -10.88 -25.24
C VAL A 743 3.62 -10.63 -25.01
N MET A 744 4.01 -9.42 -24.59
CA MET A 744 5.41 -9.09 -24.29
C MET A 744 5.96 -9.91 -23.11
N GLY A 745 5.19 -10.05 -22.02
CA GLY A 745 5.57 -10.88 -20.87
C GLY A 745 5.71 -12.36 -21.23
N LEU A 746 4.78 -12.89 -22.03
CA LEU A 746 4.84 -14.26 -22.56
C LEU A 746 6.08 -14.48 -23.44
N LEU A 747 6.36 -13.57 -24.38
CA LEU A 747 7.54 -13.66 -25.24
C LEU A 747 8.83 -13.59 -24.44
N PHE A 748 8.87 -12.77 -23.38
CA PHE A 748 10.01 -12.69 -22.48
C PHE A 748 10.26 -14.04 -21.79
N ILE A 749 9.25 -14.68 -21.23
CA ILE A 749 9.39 -16.00 -20.57
C ILE A 749 9.75 -17.11 -21.56
N ILE A 750 9.20 -17.08 -22.77
CA ILE A 750 9.59 -18.00 -23.86
C ILE A 750 11.07 -17.83 -24.18
N GLY A 751 11.54 -16.58 -24.32
CA GLY A 751 12.96 -16.28 -24.61
C GLY A 751 13.88 -16.77 -23.49
N VAL A 752 13.55 -16.50 -22.24
CA VAL A 752 14.29 -16.96 -21.06
C VAL A 752 14.35 -18.50 -21.00
N THR A 753 13.22 -19.16 -21.25
CA THR A 753 13.14 -20.64 -21.27
C THR A 753 13.98 -21.21 -22.41
N ALA A 754 13.89 -20.65 -23.61
CA ALA A 754 14.66 -21.08 -24.78
C ALA A 754 16.18 -20.90 -24.53
N LEU A 755 16.60 -19.76 -23.99
CA LEU A 755 18.01 -19.50 -23.62
C LEU A 755 18.53 -20.51 -22.58
N THR A 756 17.72 -20.82 -21.57
CA THR A 756 18.06 -21.78 -20.52
C THR A 756 18.26 -23.18 -21.09
N ILE A 757 17.38 -23.61 -22.00
CA ILE A 757 17.47 -24.89 -22.70
C ILE A 757 18.71 -24.90 -23.62
N ALA A 758 18.92 -23.84 -24.38
CA ALA A 758 20.07 -23.73 -25.30
C ALA A 758 21.40 -23.80 -24.54
N TRP A 759 21.50 -23.10 -23.42
CA TRP A 759 22.70 -23.19 -22.55
C TRP A 759 22.97 -24.63 -22.12
N LYS A 760 21.95 -25.34 -21.67
CA LYS A 760 22.09 -26.72 -21.23
C LYS A 760 22.44 -27.68 -22.38
N ILE A 761 21.89 -27.47 -23.56
CA ILE A 761 22.20 -28.24 -24.75
C ILE A 761 23.68 -28.03 -25.15
N ARG A 762 24.20 -26.81 -25.06
CA ARG A 762 25.62 -26.51 -25.31
C ARG A 762 26.51 -27.31 -24.39
N ASP A 763 26.17 -27.46 -23.10
CA ASP A 763 26.90 -28.29 -22.14
C ASP A 763 26.92 -29.77 -22.57
N ILE A 764 25.76 -30.29 -23.01
CA ILE A 764 25.63 -31.67 -23.49
C ILE A 764 26.46 -31.92 -24.75
N MET A 765 26.45 -30.94 -25.67
CA MET A 765 27.21 -31.09 -26.91
C MET A 765 28.73 -31.03 -26.72
N ARG A 766 29.20 -30.33 -25.68
CA ARG A 766 30.63 -30.25 -25.31
C ARG A 766 31.15 -31.48 -24.58
N ALA A 767 30.27 -32.26 -23.95
CA ALA A 767 30.65 -33.43 -23.21
C ALA A 767 31.03 -34.61 -24.14
N ASP A 768 32.04 -35.41 -23.75
CA ASP A 768 32.50 -36.53 -24.51
C ASP A 768 31.47 -37.68 -24.52
N PRO A 769 31.03 -38.18 -25.71
CA PRO A 769 30.10 -39.31 -25.80
C PRO A 769 30.58 -40.58 -25.15
N ILE A 770 31.91 -40.81 -25.16
CA ILE A 770 32.55 -42.03 -24.59
C ILE A 770 32.39 -42.09 -23.06
N GLU A 771 32.45 -40.92 -22.39
CA GLU A 771 32.26 -40.83 -20.96
C GLU A 771 30.81 -41.17 -20.56
N TYR A 772 29.84 -40.85 -21.44
CA TYR A 772 28.42 -41.18 -21.23
C TYR A 772 28.08 -42.66 -21.43
N LEU A 773 28.91 -43.42 -22.14
CA LEU A 773 28.71 -44.85 -22.37
C LEU A 773 29.41 -45.73 -21.30
N LYS A 774 30.47 -45.21 -20.64
CA LYS A 774 31.21 -45.91 -19.59
C LYS A 774 30.51 -45.96 -18.22
N GLU A 775 29.55 -45.05 -17.94
CA GLU A 775 28.71 -45.07 -16.74
C GLU A 775 27.35 -45.81 -17.02
#